data_d5b1ebec9300050f82a8bfdf6d1c8b52
#
_entry.id   d5b1ebec9300050f82a8bfdf6d1c8b52
#
_cell.length_a   1.000
_cell.length_b   1.000
_cell.length_c   1.000
_cell.angle_alpha   90.00
_cell.angle_beta   90.00
_cell.angle_gamma   90.00
#
_symmetry.space_group_name_H-M   'P 1'
#
loop_
_entity.id
_entity.type
_entity.pdbx_description
1 polymer ?
#
loop_
_entity_poly.entity_id
_entity_poly.type
_entity_poly.pdbx_seq_one_letter_code
_entity_poly.pdbx_strand_id
1 'polypeptide(L)'
;MTALDGLRAFAVLGVMFFHAGVSWARGGLLGVDVFFVLSGFLITSLLCREFGRAGTVALRAFWIRRARRLLPALLLLLLGIALYAHVYASSTNLLSLRKDALATLVYVANWRYIFSGQGYFAMSQAPSALLHTWTLGIEEQYYLLWPLIALFVLRRRGPRGLALVAGVGALASAVEMLVLYAAGFSVNRLYYGTDTRAQALLVGSFLAALGAVGRVPGARAAGNGEAFGILPAGWEATARMRRLISLTGLLGAAVLLWAGHALLGTDRILYRGGFLLVALSAGAVIAAVVTGPRTLLARICSLPPLVFVGRISYGLYLYHWPLFLVINNAHTGLSGPALLAARFAATFAAATVSWFWVETPIRRLRRLPVPIMAPLSGFALGLVAGVVVVATTVPATSPVPAARPTASQLARAERAQLAAAGAFTSRPIRFLLLGDSVAETLGLGLSVGSVKNFGVLEMDNAVLGCDLDPTLQVNLSGVVGPATPGCQDWPHVWAADVARTRPQVVGVLLGRWEVSDHLYRGRWTHVGQPLWDDHIQKEMAQAVGILSASGAKVVFFTMPYVDPAQESAAGVPFSENQPARVDAFNRDVRAVVARTAPVTTLIDLNRFLDPDGVFTPTIDGVVVRSTDGIHISIPGGQFLQPDIYPTVARLGLQVERRRG
;
A
#
# COMPACT_ATOMS: atom_id res chain seq x y z
N MET A 1 9.79 -0.01 30.84
CA MET A 1 8.48 0.41 31.42
C MET A 1 7.43 -0.57 30.93
N THR A 2 6.89 -1.38 31.82
CA THR A 2 5.94 -2.46 31.50
C THR A 2 4.71 -1.97 30.74
N ALA A 3 4.15 -0.83 31.15
CA ALA A 3 2.96 -0.29 30.52
C ALA A 3 3.15 0.20 29.07
N LEU A 4 4.34 0.66 28.67
CA LEU A 4 4.63 0.97 27.27
C LEU A 4 4.76 -0.29 26.41
N ASP A 5 5.22 -1.41 26.99
CA ASP A 5 5.21 -2.69 26.30
C ASP A 5 3.75 -3.15 26.06
N GLY A 6 2.86 -3.00 27.07
CA GLY A 6 1.44 -3.29 26.87
C GLY A 6 0.75 -2.42 25.81
N LEU A 7 1.12 -1.14 25.71
CA LEU A 7 0.60 -0.28 24.61
C LEU A 7 1.07 -0.78 23.24
N ARG A 8 2.32 -1.29 23.13
CA ARG A 8 2.82 -1.93 21.91
C ARG A 8 2.04 -3.20 21.57
N ALA A 9 1.58 -3.94 22.59
CA ALA A 9 0.74 -5.12 22.38
C ALA A 9 -0.58 -4.74 21.70
N PHE A 10 -1.28 -3.73 22.18
CA PHE A 10 -2.52 -3.24 21.55
C PHE A 10 -2.27 -2.80 20.10
N ALA A 11 -1.18 -2.08 19.86
CA ALA A 11 -0.83 -1.60 18.53
C ALA A 11 -0.56 -2.76 17.55
N VAL A 12 0.25 -3.77 17.91
CA VAL A 12 0.54 -4.91 17.02
C VAL A 12 -0.68 -5.78 16.79
N LEU A 13 -1.48 -6.03 17.83
CA LEU A 13 -2.70 -6.84 17.69
C LEU A 13 -3.72 -6.14 16.77
N GLY A 14 -3.87 -4.81 16.88
CA GLY A 14 -4.71 -4.03 15.96
C GLY A 14 -4.28 -4.22 14.50
N VAL A 15 -2.98 -4.10 14.21
CA VAL A 15 -2.42 -4.34 12.87
C VAL A 15 -2.67 -5.78 12.40
N MET A 16 -2.46 -6.77 13.27
CA MET A 16 -2.69 -8.17 12.91
C MET A 16 -4.17 -8.47 12.61
N PHE A 17 -5.10 -7.93 13.40
CA PHE A 17 -6.54 -8.07 13.12
C PHE A 17 -6.95 -7.39 11.82
N PHE A 18 -6.41 -6.20 11.54
CA PHE A 18 -6.62 -5.50 10.28
C PHE A 18 -6.15 -6.36 9.08
N HIS A 19 -4.92 -6.87 9.11
CA HIS A 19 -4.39 -7.70 8.03
C HIS A 19 -5.06 -9.09 7.94
N ALA A 20 -5.68 -9.54 9.01
CA ALA A 20 -6.51 -10.76 8.98
C ALA A 20 -7.92 -10.53 8.39
N GLY A 21 -8.27 -9.28 8.02
CA GLY A 21 -9.57 -8.95 7.45
C GLY A 21 -10.72 -8.93 8.47
N VAL A 22 -10.43 -8.74 9.76
CA VAL A 22 -11.45 -8.74 10.81
C VAL A 22 -12.29 -7.46 10.75
N SER A 23 -13.59 -7.60 10.50
CA SER A 23 -14.50 -6.49 10.17
C SER A 23 -14.60 -5.38 11.22
N TRP A 24 -14.43 -5.69 12.51
CA TRP A 24 -14.46 -4.69 13.58
C TRP A 24 -13.11 -3.96 13.78
N ALA A 25 -12.04 -4.37 13.10
CA ALA A 25 -10.70 -3.79 13.20
C ALA A 25 -10.26 -3.09 11.90
N ARG A 26 -11.18 -2.48 11.17
CA ARG A 26 -10.92 -1.82 9.87
C ARG A 26 -9.84 -0.75 9.93
N GLY A 27 -9.78 0.00 11.04
CA GLY A 27 -8.74 1.00 11.29
C GLY A 27 -7.55 0.48 12.09
N GLY A 28 -7.40 -0.83 12.27
CA GLY A 28 -6.28 -1.43 13.00
C GLY A 28 -4.90 -1.07 12.45
N LEU A 29 -4.82 -0.67 11.18
CA LEU A 29 -3.63 -0.10 10.55
C LEU A 29 -3.06 1.11 11.32
N LEU A 30 -3.90 1.87 12.05
CA LEU A 30 -3.50 3.01 12.88
C LEU A 30 -2.65 2.59 14.09
N GLY A 31 -2.55 1.30 14.40
CA GLY A 31 -1.55 0.75 15.33
C GLY A 31 -0.12 1.11 14.93
N VAL A 32 0.16 1.29 13.64
CA VAL A 32 1.46 1.78 13.14
C VAL A 32 1.75 3.19 13.66
N ASP A 33 0.76 4.08 13.69
CA ASP A 33 0.93 5.43 14.21
C ASP A 33 1.26 5.43 15.71
N VAL A 34 0.62 4.55 16.46
CA VAL A 34 0.96 4.34 17.89
C VAL A 34 2.42 3.87 18.04
N PHE A 35 2.91 2.98 17.16
CA PHE A 35 4.33 2.60 17.15
C PHE A 35 5.24 3.76 16.82
N PHE A 36 4.91 4.59 15.84
CA PHE A 36 5.71 5.75 15.47
C PHE A 36 5.81 6.75 16.63
N VAL A 37 4.70 7.07 17.32
CA VAL A 37 4.72 7.94 18.50
C VAL A 37 5.54 7.34 19.63
N LEU A 38 5.40 6.04 19.90
CA LEU A 38 6.21 5.32 20.88
C LEU A 38 7.71 5.36 20.53
N SER A 39 8.04 5.16 19.26
CA SER A 39 9.42 5.20 18.77
C SER A 39 10.03 6.60 18.94
N GLY A 40 9.32 7.64 18.54
CA GLY A 40 9.73 9.02 18.75
C GLY A 40 9.96 9.35 20.21
N PHE A 41 9.01 8.97 21.08
CA PHE A 41 9.11 9.17 22.51
C PHE A 41 10.29 8.46 23.16
N LEU A 42 10.45 7.17 22.88
CA LEU A 42 11.51 6.35 23.49
C LEU A 42 12.91 6.78 23.05
N ILE A 43 13.09 7.03 21.76
CA ILE A 43 14.39 7.45 21.22
C ILE A 43 14.78 8.82 21.77
N THR A 44 13.90 9.79 21.68
CA THR A 44 14.20 11.15 22.17
C THR A 44 14.44 11.17 23.68
N SER A 45 13.69 10.38 24.44
CA SER A 45 13.92 10.21 25.88
C SER A 45 15.30 9.63 26.18
N LEU A 46 15.79 8.66 25.39
CA LEU A 46 17.13 8.11 25.53
C LEU A 46 18.20 9.15 25.22
N LEU A 47 18.06 9.88 24.12
CA LEU A 47 18.99 10.92 23.70
C LEU A 47 19.07 12.06 24.72
N CYS A 48 17.94 12.55 25.23
CA CYS A 48 17.89 13.59 26.26
C CYS A 48 18.55 13.14 27.59
N ARG A 49 18.34 11.87 27.99
CA ARG A 49 18.98 11.31 29.18
C ARG A 49 20.48 11.17 29.02
N GLU A 50 20.96 10.66 27.89
CA GLU A 50 22.37 10.49 27.61
C GLU A 50 23.06 11.84 27.57
N PHE A 51 22.45 12.82 26.90
CA PHE A 51 22.93 14.21 26.87
C PHE A 51 22.95 14.87 28.27
N GLY A 52 21.89 14.70 29.05
CA GLY A 52 21.80 15.24 30.41
C GLY A 52 22.87 14.67 31.37
N ARG A 53 23.34 13.41 31.14
CA ARG A 53 24.37 12.75 31.97
C ARG A 53 25.78 13.06 31.50
N ALA A 54 26.00 13.10 30.19
CA ALA A 54 27.35 13.13 29.61
C ALA A 54 27.65 14.42 28.82
N GLY A 55 26.70 15.35 28.71
CA GLY A 55 26.86 16.55 27.88
C GLY A 55 26.93 16.24 26.35
N THR A 56 26.84 14.97 25.98
CA THR A 56 26.90 14.53 24.59
C THR A 56 26.09 13.24 24.40
N VAL A 57 25.96 12.79 23.13
CA VAL A 57 25.33 11.52 22.77
C VAL A 57 26.35 10.68 22.00
N ALA A 58 26.55 9.45 22.41
CA ALA A 58 27.43 8.48 21.75
C ALA A 58 26.72 7.85 20.54
N LEU A 59 26.64 8.58 19.43
CA LEU A 59 25.88 8.22 18.23
C LEU A 59 26.24 6.82 17.71
N ARG A 60 27.56 6.51 17.60
CA ARG A 60 28.01 5.18 17.16
C ARG A 60 27.47 4.06 18.05
N ALA A 61 27.54 4.24 19.38
CA ALA A 61 26.99 3.26 20.30
C ALA A 61 25.46 3.16 20.22
N PHE A 62 24.77 4.27 19.95
CA PHE A 62 23.34 4.30 19.72
C PHE A 62 22.97 3.43 18.52
N TRP A 63 23.56 3.65 17.34
CA TRP A 63 23.24 2.88 16.12
C TRP A 63 23.62 1.41 16.24
N ILE A 64 24.75 1.06 16.88
CA ILE A 64 25.11 -0.34 17.13
C ILE A 64 24.06 -1.04 18.02
N ARG A 65 23.57 -0.35 19.07
CA ARG A 65 22.51 -0.92 19.92
C ARG A 65 21.22 -1.17 19.13
N ARG A 66 20.87 -0.29 18.17
CA ARG A 66 19.71 -0.45 17.31
C ARG A 66 19.88 -1.59 16.31
N ALA A 67 21.01 -1.62 15.61
CA ALA A 67 21.31 -2.71 14.68
C ALA A 67 21.24 -4.09 15.35
N ARG A 68 21.85 -4.25 16.52
CA ARG A 68 21.75 -5.51 17.31
C ARG A 68 20.34 -5.87 17.73
N ARG A 69 19.44 -4.90 17.80
CA ARG A 69 18.04 -5.15 18.17
C ARG A 69 17.18 -5.53 16.98
N LEU A 70 17.40 -4.95 15.81
CA LEU A 70 16.46 -4.99 14.69
C LEU A 70 16.95 -5.92 13.58
N LEU A 71 18.24 -5.91 13.24
CA LEU A 71 18.78 -6.71 12.13
C LEU A 71 18.57 -8.23 12.29
N PRO A 72 18.74 -8.86 13.47
CA PRO A 72 18.63 -10.32 13.56
C PRO A 72 17.26 -10.84 13.12
N ALA A 73 16.18 -10.22 13.56
CA ALA A 73 14.83 -10.62 13.19
C ALA A 73 14.50 -10.26 11.72
N LEU A 74 15.02 -9.13 11.23
CA LEU A 74 14.88 -8.75 9.82
C LEU A 74 15.59 -9.73 8.88
N LEU A 75 16.81 -10.16 9.22
CA LEU A 75 17.56 -11.14 8.43
C LEU A 75 16.84 -12.50 8.42
N LEU A 76 16.27 -12.91 9.56
CA LEU A 76 15.45 -14.11 9.63
C LEU A 76 14.20 -14.00 8.77
N LEU A 77 13.51 -12.84 8.76
CA LEU A 77 12.41 -12.57 7.84
C LEU A 77 12.84 -12.76 6.39
N LEU A 78 13.96 -12.12 5.98
CA LEU A 78 14.43 -12.19 4.59
C LEU A 78 14.84 -13.61 4.16
N LEU A 79 15.38 -14.42 5.07
CA LEU A 79 15.59 -15.85 4.82
C LEU A 79 14.27 -16.60 4.64
N GLY A 80 13.25 -16.29 5.47
CA GLY A 80 11.89 -16.82 5.28
C GLY A 80 11.28 -16.39 3.94
N ILE A 81 11.53 -15.18 3.50
CA ILE A 81 11.09 -14.67 2.17
C ILE A 81 11.83 -15.39 1.03
N ALA A 82 13.11 -15.72 1.19
CA ALA A 82 13.82 -16.52 0.21
C ALA A 82 13.21 -17.93 0.08
N LEU A 83 12.82 -18.55 1.19
CA LEU A 83 12.09 -19.83 1.18
C LEU A 83 10.69 -19.67 0.54
N TYR A 84 9.96 -18.61 0.91
CA TYR A 84 8.67 -18.26 0.30
C TYR A 84 8.80 -18.09 -1.23
N ALA A 85 9.84 -17.41 -1.69
CA ALA A 85 10.11 -17.21 -3.10
C ALA A 85 10.31 -18.53 -3.85
N HIS A 86 11.02 -19.46 -3.23
CA HIS A 86 11.29 -20.77 -3.81
C HIS A 86 10.04 -21.67 -3.91
N VAL A 87 9.13 -21.58 -2.93
CA VAL A 87 7.99 -22.51 -2.80
C VAL A 87 6.71 -21.94 -3.42
N TYR A 88 6.46 -20.64 -3.26
CA TYR A 88 5.15 -20.02 -3.55
C TYR A 88 5.19 -18.90 -4.59
N ALA A 89 6.36 -18.28 -4.85
CA ALA A 89 6.37 -17.16 -5.77
C ALA A 89 6.40 -17.62 -7.22
N SER A 90 5.54 -17.04 -8.05
CA SER A 90 5.60 -17.25 -9.51
C SER A 90 6.85 -16.57 -10.09
N SER A 91 7.36 -17.11 -11.19
CA SER A 91 8.56 -16.60 -11.88
C SER A 91 8.47 -15.11 -12.22
N THR A 92 7.27 -14.61 -12.50
CA THR A 92 7.00 -13.21 -12.83
C THR A 92 7.11 -12.27 -11.62
N ASN A 93 6.84 -12.76 -10.41
CA ASN A 93 6.91 -11.98 -9.17
C ASN A 93 8.32 -11.95 -8.56
N LEU A 94 9.21 -12.88 -8.93
CA LEU A 94 10.53 -13.03 -8.32
C LEU A 94 11.37 -11.75 -8.42
N LEU A 95 11.35 -11.07 -9.57
CA LEU A 95 12.13 -9.85 -9.77
C LEU A 95 11.61 -8.69 -8.89
N SER A 96 10.29 -8.54 -8.78
CA SER A 96 9.69 -7.53 -7.90
C SER A 96 10.01 -7.84 -6.44
N LEU A 97 9.82 -9.09 -6.01
CA LEU A 97 10.13 -9.54 -4.66
C LEU A 97 11.61 -9.34 -4.30
N ARG A 98 12.54 -9.58 -5.25
CA ARG A 98 13.96 -9.26 -5.08
C ARG A 98 14.18 -7.78 -4.78
N LYS A 99 13.60 -6.90 -5.61
CA LYS A 99 13.72 -5.44 -5.42
C LYS A 99 13.14 -5.01 -4.08
N ASP A 100 12.01 -5.58 -3.67
CA ASP A 100 11.36 -5.29 -2.40
C ASP A 100 12.22 -5.77 -1.21
N ALA A 101 12.81 -6.96 -1.31
CA ALA A 101 13.70 -7.50 -0.28
C ALA A 101 14.98 -6.68 -0.13
N LEU A 102 15.59 -6.27 -1.24
CA LEU A 102 16.78 -5.39 -1.20
C LEU A 102 16.42 -4.01 -0.66
N ALA A 103 15.28 -3.43 -1.07
CA ALA A 103 14.81 -2.15 -0.53
C ALA A 103 14.50 -2.25 0.98
N THR A 104 13.95 -3.38 1.44
CA THR A 104 13.72 -3.66 2.85
C THR A 104 15.03 -3.77 3.63
N LEU A 105 16.04 -4.43 3.07
CA LEU A 105 17.36 -4.61 3.69
C LEU A 105 18.06 -3.27 3.95
N VAL A 106 17.91 -2.31 3.04
CA VAL A 106 18.49 -0.97 3.14
C VAL A 106 17.49 0.09 3.67
N TYR A 107 16.34 -0.35 4.17
CA TYR A 107 15.31 0.50 4.80
C TYR A 107 14.73 1.62 3.91
N VAL A 108 14.57 1.35 2.61
CA VAL A 108 13.92 2.27 1.65
C VAL A 108 12.68 1.65 0.99
N ALA A 109 12.09 0.62 1.59
CA ALA A 109 10.92 -0.07 1.05
C ALA A 109 9.72 0.87 0.81
N ASN A 110 9.50 1.86 1.68
CA ASN A 110 8.45 2.86 1.52
C ASN A 110 8.59 3.66 0.22
N TRP A 111 9.78 4.14 -0.10
CA TRP A 111 10.06 4.85 -1.36
C TRP A 111 9.98 3.92 -2.57
N ARG A 112 10.45 2.68 -2.42
CA ARG A 112 10.30 1.66 -3.46
C ARG A 112 8.83 1.45 -3.84
N TYR A 113 7.91 1.38 -2.85
CA TYR A 113 6.49 1.21 -3.12
C TYR A 113 5.84 2.45 -3.73
N ILE A 114 6.25 3.66 -3.35
CA ILE A 114 5.82 4.89 -4.02
C ILE A 114 6.17 4.87 -5.51
N PHE A 115 7.44 4.59 -5.83
CA PHE A 115 7.92 4.63 -7.21
C PHE A 115 7.51 3.44 -8.07
N SER A 116 7.10 2.33 -7.46
CA SER A 116 6.60 1.17 -8.21
C SER A 116 5.09 1.21 -8.47
N GLY A 117 4.38 2.20 -7.93
CA GLY A 117 2.92 2.25 -8.00
C GLY A 117 2.21 1.16 -7.19
N GLN A 118 2.93 0.39 -6.36
CA GLN A 118 2.34 -0.68 -5.57
C GLN A 118 1.53 -0.09 -4.40
N GLY A 119 0.20 -0.13 -4.53
CA GLY A 119 -0.72 0.46 -3.56
C GLY A 119 -0.87 -0.39 -2.29
N TYR A 120 -0.82 0.26 -1.11
CA TYR A 120 -1.10 -0.42 0.16
C TYR A 120 -2.56 -0.86 0.27
N PHE A 121 -3.45 -0.06 -0.28
CA PHE A 121 -4.90 -0.28 -0.27
C PHE A 121 -5.41 -0.86 -1.60
N ALA A 122 -4.51 -1.21 -2.53
CA ALA A 122 -4.89 -1.79 -3.80
C ALA A 122 -5.40 -3.22 -3.57
N MET A 123 -6.71 -3.40 -3.65
CA MET A 123 -7.35 -4.73 -3.60
C MET A 123 -7.12 -5.53 -4.89
N SER A 124 -6.54 -4.89 -5.91
CA SER A 124 -6.42 -5.39 -7.27
C SER A 124 -5.09 -6.07 -7.61
N GLN A 125 -4.10 -6.01 -6.71
CA GLN A 125 -2.78 -6.64 -6.94
C GLN A 125 -2.47 -7.59 -5.80
N ALA A 126 -1.87 -8.74 -6.10
CA ALA A 126 -1.31 -9.60 -5.06
C ALA A 126 -0.25 -8.81 -4.28
N PRO A 127 -0.46 -8.57 -2.99
CA PRO A 127 0.43 -7.71 -2.23
C PRO A 127 1.80 -8.38 -2.06
N SER A 128 2.87 -7.59 -2.14
CA SER A 128 4.20 -8.08 -1.82
C SER A 128 4.23 -8.74 -0.43
N ALA A 129 4.90 -9.87 -0.31
CA ALA A 129 5.10 -10.54 0.99
C ALA A 129 5.90 -9.66 1.99
N LEU A 130 6.49 -8.56 1.50
CA LEU A 130 7.24 -7.57 2.28
C LEU A 130 6.50 -6.23 2.40
N LEU A 131 5.25 -6.13 1.94
CA LEU A 131 4.52 -4.86 1.88
C LEU A 131 4.56 -4.09 3.20
N HIS A 132 4.33 -4.77 4.32
CA HIS A 132 4.31 -4.17 5.67
C HIS A 132 5.65 -3.54 6.11
N THR A 133 6.77 -3.86 5.43
CA THR A 133 8.11 -3.34 5.80
C THR A 133 8.33 -1.87 5.45
N TRP A 134 7.38 -1.23 4.76
CA TRP A 134 7.43 0.22 4.50
C TRP A 134 7.60 1.04 5.78
N THR A 135 6.99 0.60 6.88
CA THR A 135 7.07 1.28 8.18
C THR A 135 8.48 1.25 8.78
N LEU A 136 9.19 0.13 8.58
CA LEU A 136 10.58 0.01 9.00
C LEU A 136 11.46 1.02 8.26
N GLY A 137 11.19 1.27 6.97
CA GLY A 137 11.88 2.30 6.21
C GLY A 137 11.78 3.65 6.89
N ILE A 138 10.57 4.09 7.24
CA ILE A 138 10.33 5.36 7.92
C ILE A 138 11.02 5.42 9.30
N GLU A 139 10.87 4.36 10.12
CA GLU A 139 11.48 4.31 11.44
C GLU A 139 13.01 4.38 11.40
N GLU A 140 13.66 3.62 10.51
CA GLU A 140 15.12 3.58 10.43
C GLU A 140 15.70 4.85 9.82
N GLN A 141 15.03 5.48 8.85
CA GLN A 141 15.38 6.81 8.36
C GLN A 141 15.32 7.84 9.49
N TYR A 142 14.28 7.79 10.33
CA TYR A 142 14.20 8.62 11.52
C TYR A 142 15.33 8.29 12.53
N TYR A 143 15.66 7.03 12.78
CA TYR A 143 16.73 6.63 13.70
C TYR A 143 18.12 7.02 13.18
N LEU A 144 18.28 7.21 11.89
CA LEU A 144 19.51 7.71 11.29
C LEU A 144 19.64 9.23 11.48
N LEU A 145 18.59 9.98 11.16
CA LEU A 145 18.64 11.44 11.08
C LEU A 145 18.36 12.13 12.42
N TRP A 146 17.36 11.65 13.17
CA TRP A 146 16.91 12.32 14.39
C TRP A 146 17.98 12.44 15.48
N PRO A 147 18.84 11.46 15.78
CA PRO A 147 19.90 11.60 16.77
C PRO A 147 20.91 12.70 16.44
N LEU A 148 21.18 12.94 15.15
CA LEU A 148 22.06 14.02 14.68
C LEU A 148 21.42 15.37 14.93
N ILE A 149 20.15 15.52 14.53
CA ILE A 149 19.36 16.74 14.75
C ILE A 149 19.22 17.00 16.25
N ALA A 150 18.86 15.99 17.02
CA ALA A 150 18.69 16.10 18.46
C ALA A 150 20.00 16.53 19.17
N LEU A 151 21.13 15.92 18.82
CA LEU A 151 22.43 16.31 19.39
C LEU A 151 22.79 17.76 19.05
N PHE A 152 22.59 18.18 17.80
CA PHE A 152 22.86 19.55 17.37
C PHE A 152 21.98 20.56 18.13
N VAL A 153 20.68 20.31 18.21
CA VAL A 153 19.74 21.20 18.88
C VAL A 153 19.93 21.21 20.38
N LEU A 154 20.17 20.06 21.01
CA LEU A 154 20.45 19.97 22.44
C LEU A 154 21.69 20.76 22.84
N ARG A 155 22.75 20.74 22.01
CA ARG A 155 23.98 21.51 22.25
C ARG A 155 23.75 23.02 22.12
N ARG A 156 22.87 23.44 21.22
CA ARG A 156 22.67 24.89 20.92
C ARG A 156 21.54 25.53 21.74
N ARG A 157 20.43 24.81 21.94
CA ARG A 157 19.20 25.36 22.50
C ARG A 157 18.59 24.50 23.63
N GLY A 158 19.24 23.41 23.99
CA GLY A 158 18.76 22.49 25.03
C GLY A 158 17.42 21.80 24.72
N PRO A 159 16.79 21.19 25.74
CA PRO A 159 15.54 20.44 25.55
C PRO A 159 14.36 21.30 25.08
N ARG A 160 14.30 22.58 25.44
CA ARG A 160 13.26 23.51 24.95
C ARG A 160 13.35 23.70 23.44
N GLY A 161 14.57 23.89 22.93
CA GLY A 161 14.81 23.99 21.49
C GLY A 161 14.45 22.70 20.77
N LEU A 162 14.76 21.52 21.37
CA LEU A 162 14.40 20.23 20.78
C LEU A 162 12.87 20.04 20.75
N ALA A 163 12.13 20.43 21.80
CA ALA A 163 10.68 20.41 21.81
C ALA A 163 10.10 21.30 20.71
N LEU A 164 10.64 22.52 20.54
CA LEU A 164 10.19 23.43 19.49
C LEU A 164 10.42 22.80 18.09
N VAL A 165 11.60 22.25 17.82
CA VAL A 165 11.93 21.61 16.53
C VAL A 165 11.01 20.41 16.27
N ALA A 166 10.77 19.57 17.26
CA ALA A 166 9.87 18.44 17.13
C ALA A 166 8.41 18.87 16.90
N GLY A 167 7.92 19.87 17.65
CA GLY A 167 6.55 20.38 17.51
C GLY A 167 6.31 21.04 16.15
N VAL A 168 7.22 21.94 15.75
CA VAL A 168 7.15 22.61 14.44
C VAL A 168 7.27 21.57 13.31
N GLY A 169 8.18 20.62 13.43
CA GLY A 169 8.33 19.55 12.44
C GLY A 169 7.08 18.65 12.33
N ALA A 170 6.42 18.33 13.46
CA ALA A 170 5.19 17.56 13.44
C ALA A 170 4.06 18.33 12.73
N LEU A 171 3.93 19.61 13.00
CA LEU A 171 2.94 20.47 12.34
C LEU A 171 3.25 20.62 10.85
N ALA A 172 4.51 20.85 10.49
CA ALA A 172 4.94 20.96 9.09
C ALA A 172 4.62 19.71 8.29
N SER A 173 4.93 18.51 8.85
CA SER A 173 4.61 17.22 8.22
C SER A 173 3.09 17.03 8.05
N ALA A 174 2.27 17.44 9.03
CA ALA A 174 0.82 17.36 8.92
C ALA A 174 0.25 18.34 7.88
N VAL A 175 0.79 19.56 7.84
CA VAL A 175 0.41 20.58 6.83
C VAL A 175 0.84 20.11 5.43
N GLU A 176 2.04 19.57 5.29
CA GLU A 176 2.51 18.98 4.01
C GLU A 176 1.56 17.89 3.52
N MET A 177 1.16 16.94 4.39
CA MET A 177 0.17 15.92 4.04
C MET A 177 -1.13 16.54 3.54
N LEU A 178 -1.65 17.56 4.24
CA LEU A 178 -2.89 18.26 3.86
C LEU A 178 -2.75 18.96 2.50
N VAL A 179 -1.64 19.65 2.26
CA VAL A 179 -1.37 20.39 1.01
C VAL A 179 -1.24 19.41 -0.16
N LEU A 180 -0.44 18.34 -0.01
CA LEU A 180 -0.29 17.33 -1.04
C LEU A 180 -1.61 16.60 -1.34
N TYR A 181 -2.42 16.34 -0.30
CA TYR A 181 -3.75 15.77 -0.48
C TYR A 181 -4.67 16.71 -1.27
N ALA A 182 -4.67 17.99 -0.93
CA ALA A 182 -5.46 19.01 -1.64
C ALA A 182 -4.97 19.22 -3.08
N ALA A 183 -3.68 19.01 -3.34
CA ALA A 183 -3.08 19.07 -4.67
C ALA A 183 -3.32 17.79 -5.52
N GLY A 184 -4.06 16.80 -4.98
CA GLY A 184 -4.42 15.59 -5.74
C GLY A 184 -3.36 14.50 -5.81
N PHE A 185 -2.34 14.55 -4.94
CA PHE A 185 -1.36 13.46 -4.87
C PHE A 185 -2.01 12.16 -4.39
N SER A 186 -1.52 11.03 -4.91
CA SER A 186 -2.07 9.71 -4.60
C SER A 186 -2.03 9.39 -3.10
N VAL A 187 -3.05 8.69 -2.62
CA VAL A 187 -3.12 8.20 -1.22
C VAL A 187 -1.88 7.39 -0.86
N ASN A 188 -1.34 6.60 -1.79
CA ASN A 188 -0.12 5.81 -1.58
C ASN A 188 1.10 6.70 -1.30
N ARG A 189 1.29 7.82 -2.06
CA ARG A 189 2.37 8.78 -1.81
C ARG A 189 2.28 9.37 -0.40
N LEU A 190 1.08 9.71 0.02
CA LEU A 190 0.81 10.31 1.33
C LEU A 190 0.98 9.30 2.47
N TYR A 191 0.58 8.07 2.23
CA TYR A 191 0.63 7.00 3.24
C TYR A 191 2.03 6.43 3.47
N TYR A 192 2.83 6.28 2.40
CA TYR A 192 4.19 5.75 2.47
C TYR A 192 5.27 6.82 2.69
N GLY A 193 4.98 8.10 2.47
CA GLY A 193 5.95 9.18 2.54
C GLY A 193 6.55 9.35 3.93
N THR A 194 7.86 9.36 4.06
CA THR A 194 8.55 9.63 5.34
C THR A 194 8.24 11.03 5.83
N ASP A 195 8.19 11.98 4.94
CA ASP A 195 7.86 13.39 5.15
C ASP A 195 6.45 13.57 5.74
N THR A 196 5.45 13.01 5.10
CA THR A 196 4.04 13.11 5.51
C THR A 196 3.72 12.31 6.78
N ARG A 197 4.48 11.24 7.07
CA ARG A 197 4.29 10.38 8.24
C ARG A 197 5.16 10.74 9.43
N ALA A 198 6.16 11.61 9.26
CA ALA A 198 7.06 12.06 10.33
C ALA A 198 6.31 12.71 11.50
N GLN A 199 5.11 13.28 11.27
CA GLN A 199 4.27 13.87 12.29
C GLN A 199 4.09 12.98 13.54
N ALA A 200 3.87 11.66 13.35
CA ALA A 200 3.66 10.74 14.46
C ALA A 200 4.94 10.53 15.30
N LEU A 201 6.08 10.31 14.65
CA LEU A 201 7.39 10.21 15.31
C LEU A 201 7.73 11.50 16.06
N LEU A 202 7.48 12.64 15.45
CA LEU A 202 7.80 13.97 16.00
C LEU A 202 6.88 14.37 17.14
N VAL A 203 5.60 13.97 17.16
CA VAL A 203 4.71 14.11 18.33
C VAL A 203 5.28 13.36 19.53
N GLY A 204 5.76 12.13 19.34
CA GLY A 204 6.43 11.38 20.39
C GLY A 204 7.71 12.05 20.88
N SER A 205 8.50 12.60 19.96
CA SER A 205 9.73 13.34 20.26
C SER A 205 9.47 14.63 21.02
N PHE A 206 8.44 15.36 20.64
CA PHE A 206 7.99 16.57 21.33
C PHE A 206 7.65 16.28 22.80
N LEU A 207 6.85 15.23 23.03
CA LEU A 207 6.48 14.80 24.38
C LEU A 207 7.69 14.45 25.23
N ALA A 208 8.66 13.72 24.67
CA ALA A 208 9.89 13.35 25.35
C ALA A 208 10.79 14.54 25.67
N ALA A 209 10.90 15.49 24.73
CA ALA A 209 11.71 16.69 24.91
C ALA A 209 11.10 17.62 25.96
N LEU A 210 9.77 17.77 26.01
CA LEU A 210 9.08 18.50 27.08
C LEU A 210 9.40 17.92 28.46
N GLY A 211 9.38 16.58 28.61
CA GLY A 211 9.73 15.92 29.86
C GLY A 211 11.20 16.09 30.27
N ALA A 212 12.07 16.48 29.35
CA ALA A 212 13.47 16.76 29.64
C ALA A 212 13.75 18.22 30.03
N VAL A 213 12.79 19.13 29.87
CA VAL A 213 12.92 20.56 30.25
C VAL A 213 13.15 20.69 31.76
N GLY A 214 14.11 21.50 32.15
CA GLY A 214 14.44 21.77 33.57
C GLY A 214 15.37 20.72 34.24
N ARG A 215 15.77 19.64 33.53
CA ARG A 215 16.76 18.70 34.04
C ARG A 215 18.17 19.25 33.81
N VAL A 216 18.91 19.46 34.92
CA VAL A 216 20.25 20.02 34.87
C VAL A 216 21.24 18.99 34.32
N PRO A 217 22.09 19.35 33.32
CA PRO A 217 23.19 18.48 32.88
C PRO A 217 24.13 18.18 34.05
N GLY A 218 24.51 16.91 34.22
CA GLY A 218 25.49 16.50 35.25
C GLY A 218 24.91 16.23 36.64
N ALA A 219 23.66 16.48 36.94
CA ALA A 219 23.05 16.06 38.20
C ALA A 219 23.00 14.53 38.29
N ARG A 220 23.73 13.96 39.25
CA ARG A 220 23.63 12.54 39.59
C ARG A 220 22.21 12.23 40.02
N ALA A 221 21.55 11.33 39.31
CA ALA A 221 20.22 10.84 39.71
C ALA A 221 20.36 10.22 41.11
N ALA A 222 19.74 10.85 42.08
CA ALA A 222 19.60 10.26 43.40
C ALA A 222 18.53 9.17 43.30
N GLY A 223 18.95 7.91 43.34
CA GLY A 223 18.06 6.76 43.44
C GLY A 223 17.90 5.91 42.17
N ASN A 224 18.03 4.60 42.38
CA ASN A 224 17.70 3.56 41.41
C ASN A 224 16.21 3.60 41.06
N GLY A 225 15.86 4.22 39.96
CA GLY A 225 14.47 4.10 39.47
C GLY A 225 13.78 5.38 38.98
N GLU A 226 14.51 6.45 38.65
CA GLU A 226 13.83 7.62 38.06
C GLU A 226 13.07 7.27 36.78
N ALA A 227 11.75 7.30 36.93
CA ALA A 227 10.78 7.10 35.90
C ALA A 227 11.00 8.08 34.73
N PHE A 228 10.64 7.66 33.52
CA PHE A 228 10.46 8.54 32.38
C PHE A 228 9.31 9.52 32.70
N GLY A 229 9.63 10.68 33.31
CA GLY A 229 8.63 11.71 33.55
C GLY A 229 8.48 12.57 32.30
N ILE A 230 7.26 12.93 31.95
CA ILE A 230 6.94 13.93 30.92
C ILE A 230 6.85 15.34 31.51
N LEU A 231 6.93 15.46 32.84
CA LEU A 231 6.92 16.76 33.52
C LEU A 231 8.37 17.26 33.68
N PRO A 232 8.59 18.57 33.56
CA PRO A 232 9.89 19.18 33.84
C PRO A 232 10.40 18.81 35.23
N ALA A 233 11.73 18.73 35.40
CA ALA A 233 12.33 18.46 36.71
C ALA A 233 11.95 19.57 37.68
N GLY A 234 11.58 19.20 38.92
CA GLY A 234 11.09 20.12 39.93
C GLY A 234 9.59 20.45 39.84
N TRP A 235 8.89 19.94 38.83
CA TRP A 235 7.44 20.04 38.75
C TRP A 235 6.79 18.80 39.37
N GLU A 236 6.32 18.90 40.58
CA GLU A 236 5.39 17.95 41.13
C GLU A 236 4.00 18.17 40.51
N ALA A 237 3.51 17.15 39.80
CA ALA A 237 2.15 17.21 39.26
C ALA A 237 1.17 17.36 40.41
N THR A 238 0.43 18.46 40.43
CA THR A 238 -0.70 18.60 41.34
C THR A 238 -1.72 17.47 41.10
N ALA A 239 -2.55 17.19 42.11
CA ALA A 239 -3.61 16.19 41.95
C ALA A 239 -4.53 16.53 40.75
N ARG A 240 -4.78 17.83 40.54
CA ARG A 240 -5.56 18.37 39.40
C ARG A 240 -4.85 18.06 38.06
N MET A 241 -3.56 18.33 37.96
CA MET A 241 -2.76 18.06 36.76
C MET A 241 -2.74 16.54 36.42
N ARG A 242 -2.53 15.67 37.42
CA ARG A 242 -2.57 14.21 37.24
C ARG A 242 -3.93 13.73 36.76
N ARG A 243 -5.03 14.28 37.29
CA ARG A 243 -6.39 13.99 36.83
C ARG A 243 -6.59 14.41 35.37
N LEU A 244 -6.17 15.60 34.99
CA LEU A 244 -6.26 16.11 33.62
C LEU A 244 -5.49 15.20 32.64
N ILE A 245 -4.23 14.86 32.95
CA ILE A 245 -3.43 13.97 32.11
C ILE A 245 -4.08 12.57 32.01
N SER A 246 -4.66 12.05 33.09
CA SER A 246 -5.37 10.79 33.06
C SER A 246 -6.64 10.84 32.21
N LEU A 247 -7.41 11.92 32.30
CA LEU A 247 -8.63 12.13 31.51
C LEU A 247 -8.30 12.29 30.01
N THR A 248 -7.27 13.10 29.68
CA THR A 248 -6.84 13.23 28.29
C THR A 248 -6.30 11.91 27.73
N GLY A 249 -5.63 11.10 28.56
CA GLY A 249 -5.21 9.75 28.16
C GLY A 249 -6.38 8.81 27.92
N LEU A 250 -7.43 8.86 28.76
CA LEU A 250 -8.65 8.05 28.54
C LEU A 250 -9.38 8.50 27.27
N LEU A 251 -9.51 9.81 27.05
CA LEU A 251 -10.07 10.35 25.81
C LEU A 251 -9.25 9.91 24.58
N GLY A 252 -7.92 10.00 24.66
CA GLY A 252 -7.03 9.53 23.60
C GLY A 252 -7.19 8.02 23.32
N ALA A 253 -7.33 7.22 24.37
CA ALA A 253 -7.60 5.77 24.20
C ALA A 253 -8.97 5.54 23.54
N ALA A 254 -10.01 6.27 23.92
CA ALA A 254 -11.33 6.19 23.30
C ALA A 254 -11.28 6.58 21.81
N VAL A 255 -10.56 7.66 21.46
CA VAL A 255 -10.36 8.07 20.06
C VAL A 255 -9.62 6.99 19.27
N LEU A 256 -8.55 6.40 19.82
CA LEU A 256 -7.79 5.33 19.15
C LEU A 256 -8.66 4.08 18.94
N LEU A 257 -9.47 3.67 19.92
CA LEU A 257 -10.37 2.53 19.79
C LEU A 257 -11.47 2.80 18.76
N TRP A 258 -12.07 3.98 18.80
CA TRP A 258 -13.06 4.39 17.82
C TRP A 258 -12.47 4.43 16.40
N ALA A 259 -11.32 5.07 16.22
CA ALA A 259 -10.65 5.15 14.94
C ALA A 259 -10.23 3.77 14.41
N GLY A 260 -9.75 2.89 15.31
CA GLY A 260 -9.40 1.51 14.99
C GLY A 260 -10.59 0.64 14.57
N HIS A 261 -11.79 0.99 15.03
CA HIS A 261 -13.04 0.32 14.65
C HIS A 261 -13.67 0.90 13.39
N ALA A 262 -13.76 2.24 13.28
CA ALA A 262 -14.63 2.93 12.33
C ALA A 262 -13.92 3.40 11.06
N LEU A 263 -12.63 3.76 11.12
CA LEU A 263 -11.95 4.41 10.00
C LEU A 263 -11.32 3.39 9.04
N LEU A 264 -11.43 3.68 7.75
CA LEU A 264 -10.69 3.01 6.69
C LEU A 264 -9.40 3.77 6.38
N GLY A 265 -8.35 3.08 5.96
CA GLY A 265 -7.09 3.72 5.59
C GLY A 265 -7.18 4.70 4.42
N THR A 266 -8.24 4.63 3.63
CA THR A 266 -8.54 5.51 2.50
C THR A 266 -9.41 6.71 2.87
N ASP A 267 -9.91 6.79 4.11
CA ASP A 267 -10.81 7.86 4.52
C ASP A 267 -10.15 9.23 4.45
N ARG A 268 -10.82 10.16 3.80
CA ARG A 268 -10.35 11.54 3.57
C ARG A 268 -9.98 12.27 4.86
N ILE A 269 -10.68 11.97 5.95
CA ILE A 269 -10.44 12.59 7.25
C ILE A 269 -9.03 12.32 7.76
N LEU A 270 -8.46 11.14 7.48
CA LEU A 270 -7.10 10.77 7.89
C LEU A 270 -6.07 11.73 7.29
N TYR A 271 -6.19 12.05 6.00
CA TYR A 271 -5.25 12.91 5.26
C TYR A 271 -5.49 14.41 5.49
N ARG A 272 -6.63 14.77 6.11
CA ARG A 272 -6.99 16.14 6.47
C ARG A 272 -6.77 16.46 7.95
N GLY A 273 -5.77 15.83 8.57
CA GLY A 273 -5.39 16.04 9.96
C GLY A 273 -5.73 14.87 10.89
N GLY A 274 -6.45 13.86 10.43
CA GLY A 274 -6.79 12.68 11.23
C GLY A 274 -5.57 11.91 11.72
N PHE A 275 -4.51 11.76 10.92
CA PHE A 275 -3.25 11.14 11.37
C PHE A 275 -2.59 11.93 12.49
N LEU A 276 -2.63 13.26 12.45
CA LEU A 276 -2.13 14.09 13.57
C LEU A 276 -2.97 13.89 14.83
N LEU A 277 -4.30 13.82 14.70
CA LEU A 277 -5.20 13.56 15.83
C LEU A 277 -4.91 12.17 16.45
N VAL A 278 -4.71 11.14 15.64
CA VAL A 278 -4.31 9.79 16.10
C VAL A 278 -2.97 9.86 16.83
N ALA A 279 -1.99 10.57 16.28
CA ALA A 279 -0.68 10.74 16.90
C ALA A 279 -0.75 11.47 18.24
N LEU A 280 -1.54 12.56 18.33
CA LEU A 280 -1.78 13.30 19.56
C LEU A 280 -2.51 12.45 20.61
N SER A 281 -3.49 11.62 20.17
CA SER A 281 -4.21 10.70 21.03
C SER A 281 -3.27 9.62 21.60
N ALA A 282 -2.39 9.05 20.77
CA ALA A 282 -1.35 8.12 21.23
C ALA A 282 -0.37 8.79 22.21
N GLY A 283 0.03 10.03 21.93
CA GLY A 283 0.84 10.86 22.83
C GLY A 283 0.17 11.07 24.18
N ALA A 284 -1.14 11.37 24.21
CA ALA A 284 -1.91 11.53 25.44
C ALA A 284 -1.97 10.22 26.27
N VAL A 285 -2.17 9.09 25.62
CA VAL A 285 -2.10 7.77 26.29
C VAL A 285 -0.72 7.52 26.88
N ILE A 286 0.36 7.76 26.12
CA ILE A 286 1.74 7.63 26.60
C ILE A 286 1.96 8.55 27.81
N ALA A 287 1.51 9.82 27.74
CA ALA A 287 1.61 10.77 28.82
C ALA A 287 0.92 10.27 30.09
N ALA A 288 -0.31 9.77 29.99
CA ALA A 288 -1.08 9.26 31.12
C ALA A 288 -0.42 8.03 31.78
N VAL A 289 0.06 7.09 30.95
CA VAL A 289 0.71 5.85 31.40
C VAL A 289 2.05 6.11 32.10
N VAL A 290 2.81 7.09 31.59
CA VAL A 290 4.14 7.41 32.12
C VAL A 290 4.06 8.28 33.39
N THR A 291 3.09 9.22 33.48
CA THR A 291 2.95 10.13 34.60
C THR A 291 2.20 9.51 35.76
N GLY A 292 1.27 8.61 35.45
CA GLY A 292 0.37 8.00 36.44
C GLY A 292 0.45 6.48 36.48
N PRO A 293 1.50 5.86 37.07
CA PRO A 293 1.69 4.40 37.04
C PRO A 293 0.56 3.60 37.72
N ARG A 294 -0.32 4.29 38.50
CA ARG A 294 -1.48 3.68 39.17
C ARG A 294 -2.80 3.92 38.44
N THR A 295 -2.80 4.64 37.31
CA THR A 295 -4.02 4.86 36.50
C THR A 295 -4.56 3.56 35.93
N LEU A 296 -5.85 3.53 35.58
CA LEU A 296 -6.50 2.38 34.94
C LEU A 296 -5.75 1.95 33.66
N LEU A 297 -5.43 2.91 32.79
CA LEU A 297 -4.66 2.65 31.57
C LEU A 297 -3.29 2.01 31.86
N ALA A 298 -2.56 2.55 32.85
CA ALA A 298 -1.26 2.00 33.22
C ALA A 298 -1.38 0.59 33.78
N ARG A 299 -2.41 0.29 34.57
CA ARG A 299 -2.67 -1.05 35.13
C ARG A 299 -3.01 -2.04 34.01
N ILE A 300 -3.93 -1.69 33.11
CA ILE A 300 -4.30 -2.53 31.95
C ILE A 300 -3.06 -2.80 31.10
N CYS A 301 -2.34 -1.76 30.68
CA CYS A 301 -1.13 -1.92 29.88
C CYS A 301 0.02 -2.65 30.60
N SER A 302 -0.04 -2.80 31.92
CA SER A 302 0.98 -3.52 32.69
C SER A 302 0.59 -4.98 32.97
N LEU A 303 -0.52 -5.48 32.46
CA LEU A 303 -0.90 -6.89 32.59
C LEU A 303 0.18 -7.80 31.97
N PRO A 304 0.64 -8.86 32.68
CA PRO A 304 1.74 -9.69 32.22
C PRO A 304 1.59 -10.25 30.81
N PRO A 305 0.42 -10.73 30.36
CA PRO A 305 0.24 -11.20 28.98
C PRO A 305 0.49 -10.09 27.95
N LEU A 306 -0.05 -8.88 28.19
CA LEU A 306 0.15 -7.74 27.28
C LEU A 306 1.59 -7.28 27.24
N VAL A 307 2.26 -7.27 28.41
CA VAL A 307 3.70 -6.96 28.49
C VAL A 307 4.53 -7.98 27.71
N PHE A 308 4.19 -9.26 27.78
CA PHE A 308 4.86 -10.29 26.99
C PHE A 308 4.66 -10.07 25.49
N VAL A 309 3.42 -9.89 25.03
CA VAL A 309 3.08 -9.58 23.62
C VAL A 309 3.85 -8.33 23.16
N GLY A 310 3.89 -7.28 23.96
CA GLY A 310 4.61 -6.05 23.63
C GLY A 310 6.14 -6.24 23.53
N ARG A 311 6.72 -7.15 24.28
CA ARG A 311 8.16 -7.48 24.19
C ARG A 311 8.50 -8.18 22.88
N ILE A 312 7.65 -9.06 22.40
CA ILE A 312 7.81 -9.80 21.13
C ILE A 312 7.13 -9.08 19.95
N SER A 313 6.56 -7.87 20.15
CA SER A 313 5.77 -7.15 19.14
C SER A 313 6.52 -6.88 17.85
N TYR A 314 7.84 -6.75 17.88
CA TYR A 314 8.65 -6.56 16.68
C TYR A 314 8.64 -7.82 15.81
N GLY A 315 8.87 -9.00 16.39
CA GLY A 315 8.78 -10.27 15.68
C GLY A 315 7.33 -10.53 15.19
N LEU A 316 6.31 -10.25 16.03
CA LEU A 316 4.91 -10.35 15.60
C LEU A 316 4.63 -9.50 14.38
N TYR A 317 5.10 -8.24 14.38
CA TYR A 317 4.95 -7.33 13.24
C TYR A 317 5.70 -7.80 12.00
N LEU A 318 6.89 -8.36 12.14
CA LEU A 318 7.69 -8.82 11.01
C LEU A 318 7.12 -10.08 10.34
N TYR A 319 6.67 -11.05 11.14
CA TYR A 319 6.35 -12.38 10.62
C TYR A 319 4.87 -12.56 10.26
N HIS A 320 3.94 -11.72 10.81
CA HIS A 320 2.50 -11.94 10.59
C HIS A 320 2.13 -11.90 9.11
N TRP A 321 2.60 -10.90 8.37
CA TRP A 321 2.15 -10.68 7.01
C TRP A 321 2.54 -11.81 6.04
N PRO A 322 3.81 -12.22 5.89
CA PRO A 322 4.15 -13.34 5.04
C PRO A 322 3.50 -14.66 5.51
N LEU A 323 3.35 -14.87 6.83
CA LEU A 323 2.65 -16.05 7.34
C LEU A 323 1.16 -16.02 7.00
N PHE A 324 0.50 -14.87 7.00
CA PHE A 324 -0.90 -14.74 6.63
C PHE A 324 -1.13 -14.98 5.13
N LEU A 325 -0.14 -14.65 4.30
CA LEU A 325 -0.18 -14.96 2.87
C LEU A 325 -0.01 -16.46 2.59
N VAL A 326 0.81 -17.15 3.38
CA VAL A 326 1.01 -18.62 3.27
C VAL A 326 -0.15 -19.38 3.90
N ILE A 327 -0.59 -18.97 5.11
CA ILE A 327 -1.70 -19.59 5.82
C ILE A 327 -3.00 -18.93 5.37
N ASN A 328 -3.49 -19.35 4.22
CA ASN A 328 -4.76 -18.91 3.63
C ASN A 328 -5.69 -20.12 3.39
N ASN A 329 -6.91 -19.87 2.96
CA ASN A 329 -7.88 -20.92 2.70
C ASN A 329 -7.40 -21.89 1.61
N ALA A 330 -6.86 -21.36 0.51
CA ALA A 330 -6.40 -22.17 -0.64
C ALA A 330 -5.31 -23.18 -0.25
N HIS A 331 -4.38 -22.79 0.64
CA HIS A 331 -3.30 -23.67 1.07
C HIS A 331 -3.67 -24.60 2.24
N THR A 332 -4.62 -24.21 3.08
CA THR A 332 -4.91 -24.94 4.34
C THR A 332 -6.29 -25.57 4.39
N GLY A 333 -7.22 -25.15 3.53
CA GLY A 333 -8.63 -25.50 3.63
C GLY A 333 -9.38 -24.89 4.84
N LEU A 334 -8.68 -24.07 5.67
CA LEU A 334 -9.26 -23.44 6.84
C LEU A 334 -9.97 -22.14 6.48
N SER A 335 -11.07 -21.83 7.17
CA SER A 335 -11.83 -20.59 7.01
C SER A 335 -12.26 -20.00 8.35
N GLY A 336 -12.74 -18.74 8.33
CA GLY A 336 -13.32 -18.08 9.50
C GLY A 336 -12.42 -18.11 10.74
N PRO A 337 -12.99 -18.44 11.95
CA PRO A 337 -12.23 -18.43 13.20
C PRO A 337 -11.06 -19.42 13.24
N ALA A 338 -11.15 -20.56 12.55
CA ALA A 338 -10.07 -21.55 12.50
C ALA A 338 -8.85 -21.02 11.72
N LEU A 339 -9.06 -20.36 10.61
CA LEU A 339 -8.00 -19.71 9.84
C LEU A 339 -7.35 -18.58 10.66
N LEU A 340 -8.15 -17.75 11.33
CA LEU A 340 -7.66 -16.69 12.20
C LEU A 340 -6.79 -17.26 13.32
N ALA A 341 -7.25 -18.29 14.00
CA ALA A 341 -6.50 -18.96 15.06
C ALA A 341 -5.17 -19.54 14.56
N ALA A 342 -5.16 -20.20 13.40
CA ALA A 342 -3.96 -20.75 12.78
C ALA A 342 -2.92 -19.66 12.43
N ARG A 343 -3.37 -18.56 11.83
CA ARG A 343 -2.54 -17.38 11.51
C ARG A 343 -1.89 -16.79 12.75
N PHE A 344 -2.67 -16.56 13.79
CA PHE A 344 -2.19 -16.02 15.05
C PHE A 344 -1.23 -17.00 15.75
N ALA A 345 -1.62 -18.26 15.89
CA ALA A 345 -0.77 -19.27 16.53
C ALA A 345 0.61 -19.40 15.85
N ALA A 346 0.65 -19.49 14.52
CA ALA A 346 1.89 -19.56 13.76
C ALA A 346 2.75 -18.31 13.94
N THR A 347 2.13 -17.12 13.91
CA THR A 347 2.85 -15.85 14.10
C THR A 347 3.41 -15.72 15.51
N PHE A 348 2.62 -16.06 16.54
CA PHE A 348 3.08 -16.06 17.92
C PHE A 348 4.22 -17.07 18.16
N ALA A 349 4.13 -18.27 17.59
CA ALA A 349 5.18 -19.27 17.65
C ALA A 349 6.47 -18.75 17.01
N ALA A 350 6.41 -18.24 15.77
CA ALA A 350 7.57 -17.70 15.06
C ALA A 350 8.21 -16.53 15.82
N ALA A 351 7.41 -15.57 16.29
CA ALA A 351 7.91 -14.42 17.04
C ALA A 351 8.53 -14.83 18.38
N THR A 352 7.96 -15.79 19.08
CA THR A 352 8.47 -16.29 20.37
C THR A 352 9.78 -17.05 20.17
N VAL A 353 9.85 -17.94 19.18
CA VAL A 353 11.07 -18.66 18.82
C VAL A 353 12.18 -17.67 18.44
N SER A 354 11.88 -16.72 17.55
CA SER A 354 12.83 -15.67 17.16
C SER A 354 13.33 -14.87 18.37
N TRP A 355 12.43 -14.47 19.27
CA TRP A 355 12.79 -13.71 20.47
C TRP A 355 13.76 -14.46 21.39
N PHE A 356 13.49 -15.73 21.68
CA PHE A 356 14.30 -16.49 22.63
C PHE A 356 15.60 -17.01 22.01
N TRP A 357 15.58 -17.45 20.77
CA TRP A 357 16.70 -18.18 20.16
C TRP A 357 17.57 -17.31 19.23
N VAL A 358 17.06 -16.20 18.73
CA VAL A 358 17.80 -15.33 17.82
C VAL A 358 18.05 -13.95 18.45
N GLU A 359 16.97 -13.23 18.77
CA GLU A 359 17.11 -11.83 19.21
C GLU A 359 17.79 -11.70 20.58
N THR A 360 17.33 -12.45 21.58
CA THR A 360 17.82 -12.34 22.95
C THR A 360 19.29 -12.77 23.09
N PRO A 361 19.76 -13.88 22.50
CA PRO A 361 21.17 -14.25 22.51
C PRO A 361 22.08 -13.17 21.90
N ILE A 362 21.71 -12.68 20.68
CA ILE A 362 22.50 -11.65 19.98
C ILE A 362 22.52 -10.33 20.77
N ARG A 363 21.44 -9.95 21.41
CA ARG A 363 21.38 -8.76 22.28
C ARG A 363 22.23 -8.89 23.53
N ARG A 364 22.45 -10.12 24.04
CA ARG A 364 23.31 -10.42 25.21
C ARG A 364 24.80 -10.46 24.86
N LEU A 365 25.18 -10.62 23.61
CA LEU A 365 26.57 -10.57 23.13
C LEU A 365 27.18 -9.15 23.22
N ARG A 366 26.97 -8.47 24.38
CA ARG A 366 27.49 -7.12 24.63
C ARG A 366 29.01 -7.04 24.69
N ARG A 367 29.70 -8.17 24.84
CA ARG A 367 31.16 -8.23 25.08
C ARG A 367 32.01 -8.35 23.81
N LEU A 368 31.41 -8.60 22.64
CA LEU A 368 32.18 -8.64 21.40
C LEU A 368 32.62 -7.23 21.00
N PRO A 369 33.91 -7.01 20.80
CA PRO A 369 34.45 -5.72 20.40
C PRO A 369 33.93 -5.36 19.00
N VAL A 370 33.73 -4.06 18.77
CA VAL A 370 33.16 -3.53 17.49
C VAL A 370 33.97 -3.97 16.27
N PRO A 371 35.30 -4.07 16.29
CA PRO A 371 36.09 -4.57 15.16
C PRO A 371 35.68 -5.97 14.66
N ILE A 372 35.17 -6.82 15.56
CA ILE A 372 34.70 -8.18 15.21
C ILE A 372 33.23 -8.14 14.76
N MET A 373 32.43 -7.30 15.40
CA MET A 373 30.99 -7.23 15.10
C MET A 373 30.68 -6.62 13.74
N ALA A 374 31.42 -5.59 13.29
CA ALA A 374 31.17 -4.91 12.04
C ALA A 374 31.36 -5.83 10.82
N PRO A 375 32.48 -6.57 10.67
CA PRO A 375 32.64 -7.50 9.55
C PRO A 375 31.67 -8.68 9.62
N LEU A 376 31.34 -9.22 10.81
CA LEU A 376 30.33 -10.26 10.97
C LEU A 376 28.95 -9.79 10.52
N SER A 377 28.55 -8.57 10.88
CA SER A 377 27.27 -8.01 10.44
C SER A 377 27.27 -7.76 8.94
N GLY A 378 28.35 -7.25 8.37
CA GLY A 378 28.52 -7.06 6.93
C GLY A 378 28.45 -8.39 6.17
N PHE A 379 29.14 -9.43 6.68
CA PHE A 379 29.06 -10.78 6.10
C PHE A 379 27.66 -11.36 6.15
N ALA A 380 26.96 -11.26 7.30
CA ALA A 380 25.59 -11.74 7.43
C ALA A 380 24.62 -11.01 6.49
N LEU A 381 24.74 -9.69 6.33
CA LEU A 381 23.97 -8.89 5.38
C LEU A 381 24.24 -9.32 3.94
N GLY A 382 25.52 -9.49 3.58
CA GLY A 382 25.93 -9.93 2.23
C GLY A 382 25.44 -11.35 1.93
N LEU A 383 25.52 -12.26 2.90
CA LEU A 383 25.05 -13.63 2.78
C LEU A 383 23.53 -13.67 2.55
N VAL A 384 22.75 -12.96 3.37
CA VAL A 384 21.29 -12.93 3.22
C VAL A 384 20.90 -12.27 1.92
N ALA A 385 21.54 -11.17 1.52
CA ALA A 385 21.31 -10.55 0.21
C ALA A 385 21.61 -11.54 -0.93
N GLY A 386 22.73 -12.28 -0.84
CA GLY A 386 23.11 -13.33 -1.80
C GLY A 386 22.05 -14.45 -1.88
N VAL A 387 21.60 -14.96 -0.72
CA VAL A 387 20.54 -15.99 -0.66
C VAL A 387 19.26 -15.49 -1.27
N VAL A 388 18.82 -14.25 -0.98
CA VAL A 388 17.64 -13.63 -1.57
C VAL A 388 17.80 -13.52 -3.09
N VAL A 389 18.94 -13.04 -3.56
CA VAL A 389 19.21 -12.90 -5.00
C VAL A 389 19.16 -14.28 -5.68
N VAL A 390 19.79 -15.31 -5.11
CA VAL A 390 19.79 -16.67 -5.67
C VAL A 390 18.38 -17.26 -5.66
N ALA A 391 17.66 -17.19 -4.53
CA ALA A 391 16.31 -17.73 -4.39
C ALA A 391 15.27 -17.03 -5.29
N THR A 392 15.53 -15.78 -5.67
CA THR A 392 14.68 -14.99 -6.56
C THR A 392 15.26 -14.89 -7.99
N THR A 393 16.34 -15.61 -8.28
CA THR A 393 16.80 -15.74 -9.66
C THR A 393 15.83 -16.67 -10.36
N VAL A 394 15.17 -16.16 -11.38
CA VAL A 394 14.46 -17.00 -12.32
C VAL A 394 15.53 -17.98 -12.86
N PRO A 395 15.38 -19.30 -12.68
CA PRO A 395 16.26 -20.24 -13.36
C PRO A 395 16.31 -19.74 -14.80
N ALA A 396 17.50 -19.59 -15.36
CA ALA A 396 17.60 -19.49 -16.79
C ALA A 396 17.02 -20.80 -17.33
N THR A 397 15.70 -20.85 -17.43
CA THR A 397 15.11 -21.67 -18.48
C THR A 397 15.93 -21.24 -19.65
N SER A 398 16.73 -22.16 -20.21
CA SER A 398 17.57 -21.95 -21.39
C SER A 398 16.90 -20.88 -22.21
N PRO A 399 17.55 -19.74 -22.54
CA PRO A 399 16.84 -18.65 -23.15
C PRO A 399 15.95 -19.31 -24.18
N VAL A 400 14.62 -19.32 -23.92
CA VAL A 400 13.69 -19.62 -24.98
C VAL A 400 14.12 -18.58 -25.96
N PRO A 401 14.82 -18.94 -27.04
CA PRO A 401 15.44 -17.99 -27.94
C PRO A 401 14.28 -17.11 -28.29
N ALA A 402 14.38 -15.78 -27.96
CA ALA A 402 13.27 -14.84 -28.05
C ALA A 402 12.50 -15.28 -29.27
N ALA A 403 11.34 -15.92 -29.06
CA ALA A 403 10.83 -16.88 -30.06
C ALA A 403 10.71 -16.04 -31.29
N ARG A 404 11.50 -16.35 -32.32
CA ARG A 404 11.51 -15.50 -33.52
C ARG A 404 10.06 -15.37 -33.89
N PRO A 405 9.53 -14.14 -33.98
CA PRO A 405 8.11 -13.95 -34.16
C PRO A 405 7.66 -14.90 -35.25
N THR A 406 6.65 -15.72 -35.00
CA THR A 406 6.17 -16.67 -35.96
C THR A 406 5.83 -15.95 -37.25
N ALA A 407 5.89 -16.62 -38.40
CA ALA A 407 5.54 -16.02 -39.68
C ALA A 407 4.12 -15.38 -39.60
N SER A 408 3.21 -15.98 -38.84
CA SER A 408 1.87 -15.41 -38.58
C SER A 408 1.92 -14.10 -37.75
N GLN A 409 2.77 -14.01 -36.77
CA GLN A 409 2.95 -12.78 -35.97
C GLN A 409 3.58 -11.66 -36.80
N LEU A 410 4.60 -11.97 -37.61
CA LEU A 410 5.20 -10.99 -38.53
C LEU A 410 4.20 -10.51 -39.58
N ALA A 411 3.44 -11.41 -40.19
CA ALA A 411 2.41 -11.05 -41.15
C ALA A 411 1.25 -10.25 -40.51
N ARG A 412 0.93 -10.51 -39.25
CA ARG A 412 -0.07 -9.74 -38.48
C ARG A 412 0.45 -8.33 -38.18
N ALA A 413 1.69 -8.18 -37.73
CA ALA A 413 2.32 -6.89 -37.46
C ALA A 413 2.46 -6.06 -38.74
N GLU A 414 2.88 -6.67 -39.86
CA GLU A 414 3.01 -6.01 -41.15
C GLU A 414 1.66 -5.54 -41.71
N ARG A 415 0.62 -6.36 -41.64
CA ARG A 415 -0.75 -5.97 -42.02
C ARG A 415 -1.27 -4.83 -41.16
N ALA A 416 -1.01 -4.85 -39.86
CA ALA A 416 -1.41 -3.80 -38.94
C ALA A 416 -0.69 -2.48 -39.22
N GLN A 417 0.62 -2.52 -39.52
CA GLN A 417 1.38 -1.33 -39.91
C GLN A 417 0.90 -0.76 -41.24
N LEU A 418 0.63 -1.60 -42.24
CA LEU A 418 0.06 -1.17 -43.53
C LEU A 418 -1.34 -0.56 -43.35
N ALA A 419 -2.19 -1.14 -42.50
CA ALA A 419 -3.51 -0.60 -42.18
C ALA A 419 -3.44 0.74 -41.45
N ALA A 420 -2.40 0.97 -40.64
CA ALA A 420 -2.13 2.21 -39.92
C ALA A 420 -1.33 3.23 -40.75
N ALA A 421 -0.83 2.87 -41.92
CA ALA A 421 0.09 3.71 -42.72
C ALA A 421 -0.45 5.10 -43.02
N GLY A 422 -1.78 5.26 -43.15
CA GLY A 422 -2.42 6.55 -43.32
C GLY A 422 -2.43 7.47 -42.07
N ALA A 423 -2.03 6.96 -40.91
CA ALA A 423 -1.97 7.73 -39.66
C ALA A 423 -0.60 8.38 -39.41
N PHE A 424 0.42 8.06 -40.24
CA PHE A 424 1.73 8.71 -40.20
C PHE A 424 1.67 10.10 -40.85
N THR A 425 0.91 10.99 -40.24
CA THR A 425 0.83 12.40 -40.63
C THR A 425 1.75 13.23 -39.75
N SER A 426 1.92 14.51 -40.04
CA SER A 426 2.73 15.46 -39.24
C SER A 426 2.24 15.58 -37.79
N ARG A 427 1.02 15.06 -37.48
CA ARG A 427 0.42 15.03 -36.15
C ARG A 427 -0.14 13.64 -35.86
N PRO A 428 0.29 12.97 -34.77
CA PRO A 428 -0.23 11.66 -34.39
C PRO A 428 -1.70 11.75 -33.97
N ILE A 429 -2.46 10.68 -34.25
CA ILE A 429 -3.83 10.51 -33.75
C ILE A 429 -3.80 10.43 -32.23
N ARG A 430 -4.52 11.33 -31.55
CA ARG A 430 -4.64 11.31 -30.10
C ARG A 430 -5.73 10.32 -29.70
N PHE A 431 -5.30 9.30 -28.97
CA PHE A 431 -6.14 8.26 -28.41
C PHE A 431 -6.16 8.38 -26.89
N LEU A 432 -7.30 8.70 -26.30
CA LEU A 432 -7.50 8.79 -24.86
C LEU A 432 -8.08 7.46 -24.36
N LEU A 433 -7.39 6.79 -23.43
CA LEU A 433 -7.88 5.57 -22.79
C LEU A 433 -8.45 5.91 -21.41
N LEU A 434 -9.68 5.47 -21.15
CA LEU A 434 -10.41 5.64 -19.91
C LEU A 434 -10.92 4.29 -19.41
N GLY A 435 -11.17 4.17 -18.13
CA GLY A 435 -11.69 2.96 -17.50
C GLY A 435 -11.09 2.70 -16.13
N ASP A 436 -11.07 1.44 -15.76
CA ASP A 436 -10.56 0.93 -14.48
C ASP A 436 -9.06 0.56 -14.53
N SER A 437 -8.59 -0.21 -13.54
CA SER A 437 -7.20 -0.66 -13.48
C SER A 437 -6.78 -1.59 -14.62
N VAL A 438 -7.72 -2.29 -15.25
CA VAL A 438 -7.43 -3.13 -16.43
C VAL A 438 -7.14 -2.26 -17.62
N ALA A 439 -7.87 -1.14 -17.78
CA ALA A 439 -7.58 -0.12 -18.79
C ALA A 439 -6.20 0.52 -18.59
N GLU A 440 -5.87 0.93 -17.35
CA GLU A 440 -4.56 1.50 -17.01
C GLU A 440 -3.42 0.55 -17.40
N THR A 441 -3.52 -0.71 -17.03
CA THR A 441 -2.47 -1.69 -17.34
C THR A 441 -2.38 -2.04 -18.83
N LEU A 442 -3.50 -2.00 -19.55
CA LEU A 442 -3.51 -2.08 -21.01
C LEU A 442 -2.76 -0.88 -21.62
N GLY A 443 -3.05 0.35 -21.16
CA GLY A 443 -2.43 1.59 -21.61
C GLY A 443 -0.92 1.61 -21.46
N LEU A 444 -0.39 1.08 -20.33
CA LEU A 444 1.05 0.94 -20.11
C LEU A 444 1.74 0.17 -21.24
N GLY A 445 1.14 -0.92 -21.71
CA GLY A 445 1.68 -1.71 -22.82
C GLY A 445 1.41 -1.08 -24.20
N LEU A 446 0.23 -0.50 -24.39
CA LEU A 446 -0.15 0.17 -25.63
C LEU A 446 0.74 1.39 -25.93
N SER A 447 1.14 2.17 -24.94
CA SER A 447 1.95 3.38 -25.10
C SER A 447 3.34 3.11 -25.71
N VAL A 448 3.89 1.91 -25.52
CA VAL A 448 5.27 1.58 -25.93
C VAL A 448 5.43 1.58 -27.44
N GLY A 449 6.06 2.63 -27.96
CA GLY A 449 6.35 2.77 -29.38
C GLY A 449 5.12 3.06 -30.26
N SER A 450 3.98 3.39 -29.70
CA SER A 450 2.70 3.60 -30.39
C SER A 450 2.77 4.67 -31.51
N VAL A 451 3.41 5.79 -31.21
CA VAL A 451 3.59 6.87 -32.21
C VAL A 451 4.49 6.41 -33.37
N LYS A 452 5.61 5.76 -33.05
CA LYS A 452 6.58 5.30 -34.06
C LYS A 452 5.99 4.20 -34.95
N ASN A 453 5.26 3.25 -34.37
CA ASN A 453 4.81 2.05 -35.08
C ASN A 453 3.44 2.22 -35.75
N PHE A 454 2.57 3.09 -35.18
CA PHE A 454 1.16 3.20 -35.63
C PHE A 454 0.66 4.64 -35.82
N GLY A 455 1.51 5.66 -35.57
CA GLY A 455 1.09 7.08 -35.67
C GLY A 455 0.02 7.47 -34.64
N VAL A 456 -0.09 6.77 -33.51
CA VAL A 456 -1.08 7.00 -32.46
C VAL A 456 -0.39 7.44 -31.19
N LEU A 457 -0.77 8.60 -30.66
CA LEU A 457 -0.38 9.08 -29.34
C LEU A 457 -1.42 8.61 -28.33
N GLU A 458 -1.07 7.59 -27.61
CA GLU A 458 -1.89 7.08 -26.52
C GLU A 458 -1.72 7.96 -25.26
N MET A 459 -2.83 8.25 -24.60
CA MET A 459 -2.93 9.03 -23.37
C MET A 459 -3.78 8.25 -22.39
N ASP A 460 -3.15 7.67 -21.39
CA ASP A 460 -3.84 6.87 -20.37
C ASP A 460 -4.32 7.78 -19.23
N ASN A 461 -5.63 7.85 -19.07
CA ASN A 461 -6.31 8.52 -17.96
C ASN A 461 -7.29 7.57 -17.24
N ALA A 462 -7.03 6.26 -17.33
CA ALA A 462 -7.77 5.27 -16.57
C ALA A 462 -7.51 5.45 -15.06
N VAL A 463 -8.47 5.06 -14.24
CA VAL A 463 -8.43 5.27 -12.79
C VAL A 463 -8.69 3.97 -12.06
N LEU A 464 -7.78 3.61 -11.16
CA LEU A 464 -7.91 2.42 -10.31
C LEU A 464 -9.27 2.39 -9.61
N GLY A 465 -9.99 1.28 -9.76
CA GLY A 465 -11.27 1.10 -9.10
C GLY A 465 -12.40 1.96 -9.65
N CYS A 466 -12.31 2.40 -10.91
CA CYS A 466 -13.38 3.12 -11.56
C CYS A 466 -14.59 2.21 -11.78
N ASP A 467 -15.73 2.63 -11.25
CA ASP A 467 -17.05 2.04 -11.41
C ASP A 467 -17.98 3.12 -11.97
N LEU A 468 -18.83 2.78 -12.92
CA LEU A 468 -19.79 3.73 -13.51
C LEU A 468 -20.89 4.16 -12.53
N ASP A 469 -21.13 3.39 -11.46
CA ASP A 469 -22.01 3.84 -10.36
C ASP A 469 -21.31 3.81 -9.00
N PRO A 470 -20.41 4.76 -8.74
CA PRO A 470 -19.61 4.82 -7.53
C PRO A 470 -20.41 5.21 -6.27
N THR A 471 -21.69 5.48 -6.39
CA THR A 471 -22.56 5.90 -5.27
C THR A 471 -23.16 4.72 -4.52
N LEU A 472 -23.13 3.53 -5.10
CA LEU A 472 -23.75 2.32 -4.58
C LEU A 472 -22.84 1.58 -3.59
N GLN A 473 -23.46 0.74 -2.77
CA GLN A 473 -22.73 -0.28 -2.04
C GLN A 473 -22.46 -1.46 -2.97
N VAL A 474 -21.25 -1.93 -2.95
CA VAL A 474 -20.78 -3.08 -3.72
C VAL A 474 -20.44 -4.22 -2.78
N ASN A 475 -20.84 -5.42 -3.15
CA ASN A 475 -20.40 -6.65 -2.48
C ASN A 475 -19.32 -7.31 -3.33
N LEU A 476 -18.09 -7.09 -2.95
CA LEU A 476 -16.92 -7.75 -3.52
C LEU A 476 -16.68 -9.06 -2.76
N SER A 477 -17.31 -10.13 -3.23
CA SER A 477 -17.06 -11.50 -2.73
C SER A 477 -17.22 -11.64 -1.22
N GLY A 478 -18.31 -11.08 -0.68
CA GLY A 478 -18.64 -11.15 0.75
C GLY A 478 -18.16 -9.95 1.56
N VAL A 479 -17.40 -9.02 0.96
CA VAL A 479 -17.04 -7.75 1.59
C VAL A 479 -17.94 -6.65 1.05
N VAL A 480 -18.88 -6.20 1.87
CA VAL A 480 -19.78 -5.10 1.53
C VAL A 480 -19.12 -3.77 1.91
N GLY A 481 -19.05 -2.86 0.96
CA GLY A 481 -18.49 -1.52 1.15
C GLY A 481 -18.95 -0.55 0.06
N PRO A 482 -18.68 0.75 0.21
CA PRO A 482 -18.91 1.69 -0.88
C PRO A 482 -18.00 1.33 -2.06
N ALA A 483 -18.48 1.56 -3.27
CA ALA A 483 -17.64 1.52 -4.46
C ALA A 483 -16.43 2.45 -4.26
N THR A 484 -15.32 2.12 -4.89
CA THR A 484 -14.06 2.82 -4.67
C THR A 484 -14.16 4.30 -5.04
N PRO A 485 -13.50 5.21 -4.30
CA PRO A 485 -13.62 6.66 -4.53
C PRO A 485 -13.09 7.17 -5.88
N GLY A 486 -12.46 6.31 -6.67
CA GLY A 486 -11.68 6.72 -7.85
C GLY A 486 -12.48 7.42 -8.95
N CYS A 487 -13.77 7.11 -9.11
CA CYS A 487 -14.62 7.65 -10.17
C CYS A 487 -15.89 8.33 -9.67
N GLN A 488 -15.92 8.86 -8.43
CA GLN A 488 -17.14 9.44 -7.83
C GLN A 488 -17.82 10.54 -8.65
N ASP A 489 -17.08 11.18 -9.56
CA ASP A 489 -17.58 12.25 -10.42
C ASP A 489 -17.10 12.03 -11.88
N TRP A 490 -17.12 10.78 -12.33
CA TRP A 490 -16.63 10.41 -13.65
C TRP A 490 -17.24 11.26 -14.79
N PRO A 491 -18.53 11.67 -14.77
CA PRO A 491 -19.07 12.46 -15.86
C PRO A 491 -18.33 13.79 -16.07
N HIS A 492 -18.04 14.51 -14.98
CA HIS A 492 -17.29 15.77 -15.05
C HIS A 492 -15.80 15.56 -15.33
N VAL A 493 -15.19 14.53 -14.72
CA VAL A 493 -13.78 14.20 -14.93
C VAL A 493 -13.52 13.82 -16.38
N TRP A 494 -14.33 12.93 -16.96
CA TRP A 494 -14.19 12.49 -18.34
C TRP A 494 -14.47 13.62 -19.34
N ALA A 495 -15.46 14.49 -19.06
CA ALA A 495 -15.70 15.69 -19.86
C ALA A 495 -14.47 16.63 -19.85
N ALA A 496 -13.88 16.87 -18.69
CA ALA A 496 -12.68 17.68 -18.54
C ALA A 496 -11.47 17.06 -19.25
N ASP A 497 -11.30 15.75 -19.18
CA ASP A 497 -10.23 15.03 -19.86
C ASP A 497 -10.36 15.15 -21.39
N VAL A 498 -11.56 14.97 -21.94
CA VAL A 498 -11.80 15.17 -23.36
C VAL A 498 -11.52 16.61 -23.78
N ALA A 499 -11.96 17.58 -22.99
CA ALA A 499 -11.71 19.01 -23.27
C ALA A 499 -10.21 19.36 -23.26
N ARG A 500 -9.47 18.81 -22.29
CA ARG A 500 -8.03 19.02 -22.10
C ARG A 500 -7.19 18.35 -23.18
N THR A 501 -7.48 17.08 -23.48
CA THR A 501 -6.66 16.26 -24.38
C THR A 501 -7.07 16.39 -25.84
N ARG A 502 -8.34 16.80 -26.12
CA ARG A 502 -8.93 16.93 -27.46
C ARG A 502 -8.67 15.70 -28.33
N PRO A 503 -9.06 14.50 -27.91
CA PRO A 503 -8.75 13.29 -28.62
C PRO A 503 -9.55 13.20 -29.93
N GLN A 504 -9.06 12.43 -30.88
CA GLN A 504 -9.84 11.99 -32.04
C GLN A 504 -10.61 10.71 -31.71
N VAL A 505 -10.04 9.87 -30.84
CA VAL A 505 -10.66 8.61 -30.42
C VAL A 505 -10.55 8.48 -28.90
N VAL A 506 -11.62 8.04 -28.27
CA VAL A 506 -11.63 7.71 -26.84
C VAL A 506 -11.92 6.22 -26.69
N GLY A 507 -11.06 5.48 -26.01
CA GLY A 507 -11.25 4.09 -25.62
C GLY A 507 -11.83 4.00 -24.22
N VAL A 508 -12.77 3.09 -24.00
CA VAL A 508 -13.38 2.81 -22.69
C VAL A 508 -13.28 1.32 -22.42
N LEU A 509 -12.54 0.94 -21.37
CA LEU A 509 -12.46 -0.43 -20.90
C LEU A 509 -12.88 -0.47 -19.43
N LEU A 510 -13.98 -1.15 -19.17
CA LEU A 510 -14.62 -1.34 -17.87
C LEU A 510 -15.01 -2.79 -17.71
N GLY A 511 -15.52 -3.16 -16.56
CA GLY A 511 -16.19 -4.45 -16.37
C GLY A 511 -15.92 -5.12 -15.05
N ARG A 512 -14.71 -5.00 -14.51
CA ARG A 512 -14.36 -5.68 -13.26
C ARG A 512 -15.27 -5.31 -12.09
N TRP A 513 -15.63 -4.05 -11.99
CA TRP A 513 -16.48 -3.55 -10.91
C TRP A 513 -17.95 -3.76 -11.23
N GLU A 514 -18.34 -3.52 -12.47
CA GLU A 514 -19.71 -3.61 -12.96
C GLU A 514 -20.30 -5.03 -12.88
N VAL A 515 -19.45 -6.09 -12.91
CA VAL A 515 -19.90 -7.49 -12.76
C VAL A 515 -20.16 -7.90 -11.32
N SER A 516 -19.76 -7.08 -10.34
CA SER A 516 -19.99 -7.33 -8.91
C SER A 516 -21.45 -7.16 -8.53
N ASP A 517 -21.80 -7.59 -7.29
CA ASP A 517 -23.14 -7.32 -6.77
C ASP A 517 -23.23 -5.87 -6.29
N HIS A 518 -24.24 -5.14 -6.73
CA HIS A 518 -24.53 -3.75 -6.35
C HIS A 518 -25.84 -3.64 -5.60
N LEU A 519 -25.89 -2.78 -4.59
CA LEU A 519 -27.15 -2.45 -3.90
C LEU A 519 -27.88 -1.33 -4.64
N TYR A 520 -28.68 -1.67 -5.64
CA TYR A 520 -29.42 -0.72 -6.44
C TYR A 520 -30.90 -0.75 -6.11
N ARG A 521 -31.51 0.41 -5.83
CA ARG A 521 -32.92 0.57 -5.43
C ARG A 521 -33.33 -0.36 -4.26
N GLY A 522 -32.43 -0.54 -3.28
CA GLY A 522 -32.66 -1.37 -2.11
C GLY A 522 -32.60 -2.88 -2.34
N ARG A 523 -32.11 -3.33 -3.49
CA ARG A 523 -31.93 -4.76 -3.81
C ARG A 523 -30.50 -5.03 -4.29
N TRP A 524 -29.94 -6.14 -3.87
CA TRP A 524 -28.71 -6.65 -4.45
C TRP A 524 -28.99 -7.16 -5.87
N THR A 525 -28.26 -6.67 -6.83
CA THR A 525 -28.43 -6.97 -8.25
C THR A 525 -27.06 -7.00 -8.94
N HIS A 526 -26.98 -7.62 -10.10
CA HIS A 526 -25.76 -7.75 -10.90
C HIS A 526 -26.08 -7.89 -12.40
N VAL A 527 -25.05 -7.87 -13.25
CA VAL A 527 -25.17 -8.11 -14.69
C VAL A 527 -25.85 -9.46 -14.99
N GLY A 528 -26.67 -9.49 -16.03
CA GLY A 528 -27.55 -10.59 -16.37
C GLY A 528 -28.92 -10.51 -15.69
N GLN A 529 -29.15 -9.49 -14.86
CA GLN A 529 -30.46 -9.18 -14.28
C GLN A 529 -31.01 -7.89 -14.92
N PRO A 530 -32.26 -7.88 -15.46
CA PRO A 530 -32.77 -6.74 -16.22
C PRO A 530 -32.67 -5.40 -15.52
N LEU A 531 -32.86 -5.38 -14.19
CA LEU A 531 -32.78 -4.17 -13.37
C LEU A 531 -31.40 -3.50 -13.45
N TRP A 532 -30.34 -4.31 -13.42
CA TRP A 532 -28.96 -3.84 -13.46
C TRP A 532 -28.51 -3.61 -14.90
N ASP A 533 -28.85 -4.50 -15.82
CA ASP A 533 -28.51 -4.37 -17.24
C ASP A 533 -29.08 -3.06 -17.84
N ASP A 534 -30.35 -2.72 -17.55
CA ASP A 534 -30.95 -1.45 -17.95
C ASP A 534 -30.21 -0.24 -17.36
N HIS A 535 -29.77 -0.33 -16.12
CA HIS A 535 -29.04 0.75 -15.43
C HIS A 535 -27.67 0.96 -16.06
N ILE A 536 -26.83 -0.08 -16.11
CA ILE A 536 -25.47 0.05 -16.62
C ILE A 536 -25.42 0.43 -18.09
N GLN A 537 -26.38 -0.02 -18.91
CA GLN A 537 -26.50 0.41 -20.29
C GLN A 537 -26.85 1.91 -20.42
N LYS A 538 -27.61 2.49 -19.50
CA LYS A 538 -27.90 3.94 -19.46
C LYS A 538 -26.62 4.73 -19.08
N GLU A 539 -25.88 4.28 -18.08
CA GLU A 539 -24.62 4.91 -17.69
C GLU A 539 -23.61 4.88 -18.84
N MET A 540 -23.46 3.74 -19.53
CA MET A 540 -22.61 3.65 -20.72
C MET A 540 -23.09 4.56 -21.86
N ALA A 541 -24.41 4.70 -22.08
CA ALA A 541 -24.95 5.60 -23.10
C ALA A 541 -24.70 7.07 -22.73
N GLN A 542 -24.81 7.46 -21.46
CA GLN A 542 -24.42 8.78 -20.97
C GLN A 542 -22.94 9.05 -21.23
N ALA A 543 -22.07 8.07 -20.95
CA ALA A 543 -20.65 8.16 -21.23
C ALA A 543 -20.39 8.44 -22.72
N VAL A 544 -21.09 7.75 -23.64
CA VAL A 544 -20.98 8.01 -25.08
C VAL A 544 -21.32 9.49 -25.41
N GLY A 545 -22.40 10.01 -24.84
CA GLY A 545 -22.78 11.42 -25.03
C GLY A 545 -21.69 12.39 -24.62
N ILE A 546 -21.11 12.20 -23.44
CA ILE A 546 -20.04 13.04 -22.89
C ILE A 546 -18.77 12.93 -23.76
N LEU A 547 -18.32 11.72 -24.05
CA LEU A 547 -17.05 11.46 -24.72
C LEU A 547 -17.06 11.87 -26.20
N SER A 548 -18.21 11.83 -26.84
CA SER A 548 -18.37 12.23 -28.25
C SER A 548 -18.73 13.70 -28.47
N ALA A 549 -18.99 14.47 -27.42
CA ALA A 549 -19.45 15.85 -27.50
C ALA A 549 -18.51 16.78 -28.32
N SER A 550 -17.21 16.49 -28.34
CA SER A 550 -16.19 17.20 -29.12
C SER A 550 -16.00 16.66 -30.56
N GLY A 551 -16.84 15.70 -30.99
CA GLY A 551 -16.73 15.01 -32.27
C GLY A 551 -15.72 13.84 -32.27
N ALA A 552 -15.26 13.40 -31.13
CA ALA A 552 -14.43 12.19 -31.02
C ALA A 552 -15.25 10.93 -31.32
N LYS A 553 -14.62 9.88 -31.83
CA LYS A 553 -15.15 8.53 -31.89
C LYS A 553 -14.90 7.81 -30.56
N VAL A 554 -15.85 6.99 -30.14
CA VAL A 554 -15.74 6.21 -28.91
C VAL A 554 -15.56 4.74 -29.26
N VAL A 555 -14.57 4.11 -28.66
CA VAL A 555 -14.28 2.68 -28.76
C VAL A 555 -14.57 2.03 -27.42
N PHE A 556 -15.52 1.10 -27.37
CA PHE A 556 -15.69 0.23 -26.24
C PHE A 556 -14.88 -1.04 -26.42
N PHE A 557 -14.21 -1.47 -25.36
CA PHE A 557 -13.58 -2.78 -25.28
C PHE A 557 -14.49 -3.74 -24.54
N THR A 558 -14.53 -4.99 -24.95
CA THR A 558 -15.13 -6.05 -24.13
C THR A 558 -14.22 -6.38 -22.97
N MET A 559 -14.80 -6.67 -21.81
CA MET A 559 -14.07 -7.17 -20.64
C MET A 559 -13.52 -8.56 -20.95
N PRO A 560 -12.19 -8.80 -20.78
CA PRO A 560 -11.62 -10.15 -20.88
C PRO A 560 -11.97 -10.97 -19.64
N TYR A 561 -11.90 -12.31 -19.74
CA TYR A 561 -12.03 -13.17 -18.57
C TYR A 561 -10.85 -12.91 -17.61
N VAL A 562 -11.11 -13.11 -16.33
CA VAL A 562 -10.12 -12.96 -15.26
C VAL A 562 -10.13 -14.20 -14.38
N ASP A 563 -8.98 -14.53 -13.81
CA ASP A 563 -8.79 -15.62 -12.86
C ASP A 563 -7.93 -15.11 -11.69
N PRO A 564 -8.51 -14.29 -10.79
CA PRO A 564 -7.78 -13.80 -9.63
C PRO A 564 -7.16 -14.94 -8.84
N ALA A 565 -5.86 -14.86 -8.62
CA ALA A 565 -5.09 -15.84 -7.86
C ALA A 565 -5.48 -15.95 -6.37
N GLN A 566 -6.40 -15.08 -5.91
CA GLN A 566 -6.89 -15.04 -4.54
C GLN A 566 -8.36 -15.42 -4.51
N GLU A 567 -8.72 -16.39 -3.68
CA GLU A 567 -10.11 -16.61 -3.30
C GLU A 567 -10.60 -15.53 -2.34
N SER A 568 -11.91 -15.28 -2.35
CA SER A 568 -12.52 -14.39 -1.37
C SER A 568 -12.29 -14.91 0.05
N ALA A 569 -12.32 -14.00 1.03
CA ALA A 569 -12.21 -14.37 2.46
C ALA A 569 -13.25 -15.41 2.91
N ALA A 570 -14.33 -15.59 2.12
CA ALA A 570 -15.41 -16.56 2.38
C ALA A 570 -15.25 -17.87 1.60
N GLY A 571 -14.18 -18.04 0.80
CA GLY A 571 -14.00 -19.22 -0.07
C GLY A 571 -14.99 -19.29 -1.24
N VAL A 572 -15.62 -18.16 -1.59
CA VAL A 572 -16.53 -18.04 -2.73
C VAL A 572 -15.75 -17.43 -3.89
N PRO A 573 -15.85 -17.99 -5.11
CA PRO A 573 -15.24 -17.36 -6.28
C PRO A 573 -15.68 -15.91 -6.42
N PHE A 574 -14.75 -15.02 -6.78
CA PHE A 574 -15.07 -13.63 -7.06
C PHE A 574 -16.12 -13.53 -8.19
N SER A 575 -16.94 -12.50 -8.13
CA SER A 575 -17.97 -12.28 -9.14
C SER A 575 -17.37 -12.19 -10.55
N GLU A 576 -16.21 -11.59 -10.67
CA GLU A 576 -15.46 -11.48 -11.92
C GLU A 576 -14.87 -12.81 -12.42
N ASN A 577 -14.72 -13.83 -11.57
CA ASN A 577 -14.31 -15.20 -11.98
C ASN A 577 -15.45 -16.02 -12.59
N GLN A 578 -16.64 -15.43 -12.68
CA GLN A 578 -17.79 -16.11 -13.25
C GLN A 578 -17.92 -15.75 -14.73
N PRO A 579 -17.54 -16.61 -15.69
CA PRO A 579 -17.60 -16.29 -17.12
C PRO A 579 -18.97 -15.79 -17.56
N ALA A 580 -20.05 -16.34 -17.00
CA ALA A 580 -21.41 -15.93 -17.32
C ALA A 580 -21.71 -14.46 -16.99
N ARG A 581 -21.08 -13.88 -15.95
CA ARG A 581 -21.21 -12.46 -15.61
C ARG A 581 -20.42 -11.59 -16.59
N VAL A 582 -19.22 -12.00 -16.94
CA VAL A 582 -18.39 -11.33 -17.95
C VAL A 582 -19.11 -11.33 -19.31
N ASP A 583 -19.70 -12.46 -19.70
CA ASP A 583 -20.50 -12.57 -20.91
C ASP A 583 -21.75 -11.68 -20.88
N ALA A 584 -22.42 -11.58 -19.72
CA ALA A 584 -23.56 -10.70 -19.54
C ALA A 584 -23.16 -9.23 -19.73
N PHE A 585 -22.11 -8.79 -19.05
CA PHE A 585 -21.57 -7.43 -19.22
C PHE A 585 -21.16 -7.15 -20.68
N ASN A 586 -20.45 -8.09 -21.30
CA ASN A 586 -20.06 -7.96 -22.70
C ASN A 586 -21.27 -7.90 -23.67
N ARG A 587 -22.40 -8.53 -23.35
CA ARG A 587 -23.66 -8.35 -24.09
C ARG A 587 -24.18 -6.93 -23.95
N ASP A 588 -24.14 -6.33 -22.75
CA ASP A 588 -24.56 -4.96 -22.50
C ASP A 588 -23.69 -3.96 -23.26
N VAL A 589 -22.37 -4.13 -23.23
CA VAL A 589 -21.44 -3.33 -24.05
C VAL A 589 -21.79 -3.40 -25.52
N ARG A 590 -22.00 -4.60 -26.08
CA ARG A 590 -22.39 -4.79 -27.49
C ARG A 590 -23.75 -4.12 -27.82
N ALA A 591 -24.70 -4.22 -26.91
CA ALA A 591 -26.01 -3.60 -27.07
C ALA A 591 -25.93 -2.06 -27.12
N VAL A 592 -25.13 -1.46 -26.25
CA VAL A 592 -24.90 -0.01 -26.24
C VAL A 592 -24.19 0.43 -27.51
N VAL A 593 -23.12 -0.26 -27.91
CA VAL A 593 -22.40 0.06 -29.15
C VAL A 593 -23.31 0.00 -30.39
N ALA A 594 -24.14 -1.02 -30.47
CA ALA A 594 -25.10 -1.15 -31.59
C ALA A 594 -26.10 0.01 -31.66
N ARG A 595 -26.60 0.44 -30.49
CA ARG A 595 -27.57 1.56 -30.42
C ARG A 595 -26.96 2.94 -30.67
N THR A 596 -25.68 3.11 -30.40
CA THR A 596 -24.99 4.40 -30.52
C THR A 596 -24.09 4.50 -31.76
N ALA A 597 -24.15 3.51 -32.66
CA ALA A 597 -23.50 3.60 -33.97
C ALA A 597 -24.06 4.76 -34.80
N PRO A 598 -23.28 5.42 -35.65
CA PRO A 598 -21.86 5.18 -35.97
C PRO A 598 -20.85 5.95 -35.09
N VAL A 599 -21.26 6.49 -33.95
CA VAL A 599 -20.35 7.22 -33.04
C VAL A 599 -19.43 6.25 -32.31
N THR A 600 -19.95 5.09 -31.97
CA THR A 600 -19.21 4.04 -31.24
C THR A 600 -18.72 2.93 -32.15
N THR A 601 -17.67 2.25 -31.72
CA THR A 601 -17.12 1.03 -32.34
C THR A 601 -16.71 0.06 -31.23
N LEU A 602 -16.88 -1.23 -31.47
CA LEU A 602 -16.42 -2.29 -30.56
C LEU A 602 -15.03 -2.80 -30.94
N ILE A 603 -14.17 -2.98 -29.94
CA ILE A 603 -12.97 -3.82 -30.04
C ILE A 603 -13.15 -5.01 -29.09
N ASP A 604 -13.16 -6.21 -29.63
CA ASP A 604 -13.41 -7.44 -28.87
C ASP A 604 -12.16 -7.92 -28.17
N LEU A 605 -11.79 -7.23 -27.07
CA LEU A 605 -10.60 -7.53 -26.30
C LEU A 605 -10.67 -8.92 -25.63
N ASN A 606 -11.87 -9.33 -25.21
CA ASN A 606 -12.11 -10.66 -24.66
C ASN A 606 -11.67 -11.75 -25.67
N ARG A 607 -12.09 -11.64 -26.93
CA ARG A 607 -11.71 -12.59 -27.96
C ARG A 607 -10.21 -12.60 -28.28
N PHE A 608 -9.54 -11.45 -28.15
CA PHE A 608 -8.10 -11.37 -28.42
C PHE A 608 -7.26 -11.99 -27.31
N LEU A 609 -7.69 -11.85 -26.07
CA LEU A 609 -6.98 -12.34 -24.91
C LEU A 609 -7.40 -13.75 -24.49
N ASP A 610 -8.62 -14.14 -24.80
CA ASP A 610 -9.24 -15.40 -24.39
C ASP A 610 -9.87 -16.10 -25.61
N PRO A 611 -9.06 -16.48 -26.63
CA PRO A 611 -9.52 -16.97 -27.92
C PRO A 611 -10.37 -18.24 -27.84
N ASP A 612 -10.13 -19.08 -26.84
CA ASP A 612 -10.85 -20.35 -26.62
C ASP A 612 -12.05 -20.18 -25.65
N GLY A 613 -12.42 -18.93 -25.29
CA GLY A 613 -13.51 -18.64 -24.36
C GLY A 613 -13.22 -18.94 -22.90
N VAL A 614 -11.95 -19.07 -22.55
CA VAL A 614 -11.46 -19.29 -21.18
C VAL A 614 -10.26 -18.39 -20.89
N PHE A 615 -10.06 -18.05 -19.62
CA PHE A 615 -8.92 -17.26 -19.20
C PHE A 615 -7.60 -17.82 -19.72
N THR A 616 -6.84 -16.99 -20.42
CA THR A 616 -5.59 -17.39 -21.07
C THR A 616 -4.44 -16.49 -20.62
N PRO A 617 -3.49 -17.00 -19.80
CA PRO A 617 -2.38 -16.18 -19.28
C PRO A 617 -1.26 -15.94 -20.29
N THR A 618 -1.11 -16.82 -21.30
CA THR A 618 -0.01 -16.78 -22.28
C THR A 618 -0.54 -17.10 -23.68
N ILE A 619 -0.27 -16.24 -24.66
CA ILE A 619 -0.67 -16.41 -26.04
C ILE A 619 0.60 -16.36 -26.91
N ASP A 620 0.80 -17.32 -27.79
CA ASP A 620 1.97 -17.38 -28.70
C ASP A 620 3.33 -17.20 -27.97
N GLY A 621 3.44 -17.69 -26.74
CA GLY A 621 4.65 -17.57 -25.91
C GLY A 621 4.81 -16.19 -25.23
N VAL A 622 3.86 -15.28 -25.40
CA VAL A 622 3.84 -13.99 -24.69
C VAL A 622 2.96 -14.11 -23.46
N VAL A 623 3.49 -13.77 -22.29
CA VAL A 623 2.72 -13.68 -21.07
C VAL A 623 1.87 -12.42 -21.16
N VAL A 624 0.58 -12.56 -21.51
CA VAL A 624 -0.33 -11.43 -21.75
C VAL A 624 -1.06 -10.96 -20.50
N ARG A 625 -1.08 -11.79 -19.45
CA ARG A 625 -1.72 -11.44 -18.16
C ARG A 625 -0.68 -11.23 -17.07
N SER A 626 -1.00 -10.35 -16.13
CA SER A 626 -0.26 -10.25 -14.88
C SER A 626 -0.50 -11.48 -14.01
N THR A 627 0.38 -11.68 -13.03
CA THR A 627 0.31 -12.82 -12.09
C THR A 627 -0.87 -12.77 -11.12
N ASP A 628 -1.55 -11.63 -11.04
CA ASP A 628 -2.78 -11.52 -10.27
C ASP A 628 -4.00 -12.13 -10.97
N GLY A 629 -3.84 -12.57 -12.22
CA GLY A 629 -4.93 -13.15 -13.01
C GLY A 629 -5.98 -12.14 -13.49
N ILE A 630 -5.73 -10.84 -13.30
CA ILE A 630 -6.71 -9.78 -13.61
C ILE A 630 -6.16 -8.85 -14.68
N HIS A 631 -4.99 -8.25 -14.40
CA HIS A 631 -4.43 -7.17 -15.19
C HIS A 631 -3.71 -7.67 -16.44
N ILE A 632 -3.58 -6.77 -17.42
CA ILE A 632 -2.83 -7.04 -18.65
C ILE A 632 -1.35 -6.71 -18.38
N SER A 633 -0.44 -7.57 -18.78
CA SER A 633 0.98 -7.30 -18.66
C SER A 633 1.45 -6.27 -19.68
N ILE A 634 2.57 -5.58 -19.43
CA ILE A 634 3.16 -4.68 -20.44
C ILE A 634 3.44 -5.41 -21.76
N PRO A 635 4.06 -6.61 -21.78
CA PRO A 635 4.19 -7.40 -23.00
C PRO A 635 2.83 -7.75 -23.64
N GLY A 636 1.79 -8.00 -22.83
CA GLY A 636 0.43 -8.25 -23.30
C GLY A 636 -0.19 -7.05 -24.00
N GLY A 637 -0.05 -5.85 -23.44
CA GLY A 637 -0.51 -4.62 -24.10
C GLY A 637 0.24 -4.35 -25.40
N GLN A 638 1.57 -4.59 -25.46
CA GLN A 638 2.35 -4.53 -26.71
C GLN A 638 1.88 -5.56 -27.74
N PHE A 639 1.59 -6.78 -27.31
CA PHE A 639 1.08 -7.85 -28.15
C PHE A 639 -0.24 -7.50 -28.82
N LEU A 640 -1.08 -6.70 -28.14
CA LEU A 640 -2.41 -6.26 -28.63
C LEU A 640 -2.37 -5.03 -29.53
N GLN A 641 -1.25 -4.29 -29.62
CA GLN A 641 -1.15 -3.12 -30.49
C GLN A 641 -1.59 -3.37 -31.93
N PRO A 642 -1.21 -4.47 -32.62
CA PRO A 642 -1.64 -4.79 -33.97
C PRO A 642 -3.15 -5.00 -34.15
N ASP A 643 -3.87 -5.36 -33.09
CA ASP A 643 -5.32 -5.58 -33.15
C ASP A 643 -6.12 -4.33 -32.85
N ILE A 644 -5.55 -3.43 -32.04
CA ILE A 644 -6.23 -2.23 -31.53
C ILE A 644 -5.95 -1.03 -32.43
N TYR A 645 -4.68 -0.73 -32.71
CA TYR A 645 -4.29 0.53 -33.35
C TYR A 645 -4.73 0.72 -34.79
N PRO A 646 -4.87 -0.28 -35.64
CA PRO A 646 -5.45 -0.08 -36.99
C PRO A 646 -6.87 0.49 -36.95
N THR A 647 -7.67 0.02 -35.99
CA THR A 647 -9.03 0.57 -35.79
C THR A 647 -8.99 1.99 -35.24
N VAL A 648 -8.17 2.26 -34.23
CA VAL A 648 -8.00 3.61 -33.67
C VAL A 648 -7.50 4.60 -34.72
N ALA A 649 -6.46 4.24 -35.48
CA ALA A 649 -5.92 5.08 -36.54
C ALA A 649 -6.97 5.42 -37.62
N ARG A 650 -7.70 4.41 -38.11
CA ARG A 650 -8.78 4.59 -39.09
C ARG A 650 -9.87 5.54 -38.59
N LEU A 651 -10.31 5.37 -37.33
CA LEU A 651 -11.34 6.23 -36.73
C LEU A 651 -10.81 7.65 -36.52
N GLY A 652 -9.58 7.81 -36.07
CA GLY A 652 -8.95 9.13 -35.92
C GLY A 652 -8.85 9.90 -37.22
N LEU A 653 -8.43 9.25 -38.31
CA LEU A 653 -8.37 9.85 -39.65
C LEU A 653 -9.75 10.25 -40.15
N GLN A 654 -10.81 9.50 -39.83
CA GLN A 654 -12.20 9.90 -40.17
C GLN A 654 -12.60 11.19 -39.46
N VAL A 655 -12.19 11.36 -38.18
CA VAL A 655 -12.47 12.58 -37.43
C VAL A 655 -11.71 13.78 -38.03
N GLU A 656 -10.44 13.59 -38.37
CA GLU A 656 -9.63 14.66 -38.98
C GLU A 656 -10.20 15.14 -40.34
N ARG A 657 -10.59 14.21 -41.21
CA ARG A 657 -11.21 14.54 -42.49
C ARG A 657 -12.53 15.31 -42.38
N ARG A 658 -13.21 15.26 -41.24
CA ARG A 658 -14.44 16.02 -40.99
C ARG A 658 -14.17 17.40 -40.39
N ARG A 659 -12.98 17.62 -39.83
CA ARG A 659 -12.57 18.89 -39.22
C ARG A 659 -11.78 19.79 -40.18
N GLY A 660 -11.18 19.23 -41.22
CA GLY A 660 -10.55 19.97 -42.34
C GLY A 660 -11.53 20.11 -43.52
#